data_4947682d7b187c06b8a1c9070e08d25e
#
_entry.id   4947682d7b187c06b8a1c9070e08d25e
#
_cell.length_a   1.000
_cell.length_b   1.000
_cell.length_c   1.000
_cell.angle_alpha   90.00
_cell.angle_beta   90.00
_cell.angle_gamma   90.00
#
_symmetry.space_group_name_H-M   'P 1'
#
loop_
_entity.id
_entity.type
_entity.pdbx_description
1 polymer ?
#
loop_
_entity_poly.entity_id
_entity_poly.type
_entity_poly.pdbx_seq_one_letter_code
_entity_poly.pdbx_strand_id
1 'polypeptide(L)'
;MKRSVAAKGCTKEKYLLAFLLGFGTMLFTVLPMMLTERGYFIYYGDYNAQQIPFYSLANDAARSGGLGWNWFTDLGSDFLTSYSFYLSGSPFFWLTVLLPRGLVLYAMPVVLALKHGIATLTAYAYIRRFVRGKNAAVTGALLYAFSGFQVYNIFFNHFQDVTALFPLMLIAMEENINCRRKGGFALTVALCACVNYYFFAGQAVFLILYYLFRMRCRDFHTSWKKFFGLLFEAVIGSLMAAFILLPSAMALMGNYRISERLYGADMTAYTDKTLLPRLVQTLFMPADPPAYPNLFSSDYEKWASIGAYLPLFSMAGVISFMHLRRKHWASKLLFCCGVFAVIPILNSLFQAVNSYYYARWFYMPILIMAMMTAHSLDDEENSGFTGLKVCAAMTIAFAVIGCFPAKPKDGEKAKLFTMPEDVLYFWITIGVTVLFLVCAFLIFRRKKKGRLSTAFVVFVTAVSSIICVFTTTLYAANSVTSAREYIDTAIDGEDEVWEPVSEDNFFRIDISADCDNYPMIWGLPTMRAFQSVVNTSIMDFYSYVGVPRDVASRAKLSHYTLRGLFSVKYYYKEKKEGCSYEELLRSTPDSSSSSSSNSADENTDIAIIPDELPDFRYVGETEHFEIYENELYVPMGFAYNTYITKKAADDKGKLQREKVMMKSLILTDEQAEKYSDILREYDPERDTSMSKESYRMFCREKTACSAKSFTFGSHGFTSEIDLDSPELVFFSVPYSSGWTAEVNGSPVDVEKVNEGFMAVRAEKGSNTIVFRYRTPYLREGVIISCISTAVLAVYVLIFRRKRSKRDYADHRHFYDYSSCEKIKAAQEYCDSLFNTKA
;
A
#
# COMPACT_ATOMS: atom_id res chain seq x y z
N MET A 1 -25.72 -40.86 -45.95
CA MET A 1 -24.31 -40.98 -45.56
C MET A 1 -24.09 -40.27 -44.23
N LYS A 2 -24.22 -40.99 -43.11
CA LYS A 2 -24.06 -40.42 -41.71
C LYS A 2 -22.58 -40.39 -41.41
N ARG A 3 -21.93 -39.22 -41.44
CA ARG A 3 -20.61 -39.05 -40.84
C ARG A 3 -20.77 -38.85 -39.31
N SER A 4 -20.32 -39.82 -38.58
CA SER A 4 -20.17 -39.76 -37.14
C SER A 4 -19.27 -38.59 -36.76
N VAL A 5 -19.81 -37.64 -36.03
CA VAL A 5 -19.04 -36.62 -35.36
C VAL A 5 -18.37 -37.31 -34.17
N ALA A 6 -17.14 -37.74 -34.39
CA ALA A 6 -16.29 -38.23 -33.30
C ALA A 6 -16.18 -37.14 -32.22
N ALA A 7 -16.53 -37.49 -31.01
CA ALA A 7 -16.36 -36.65 -29.83
C ALA A 7 -14.88 -36.23 -29.74
N LYS A 8 -14.58 -34.99 -30.08
CA LYS A 8 -13.26 -34.37 -29.77
C LYS A 8 -13.04 -34.48 -28.28
N GLY A 9 -12.04 -35.27 -27.88
CA GLY A 9 -11.66 -35.49 -26.51
C GLY A 9 -11.59 -34.19 -25.72
N CYS A 10 -12.14 -34.19 -24.52
CA CYS A 10 -12.15 -33.07 -23.60
C CYS A 10 -10.69 -32.73 -23.23
N THR A 11 -10.08 -31.79 -23.97
CA THR A 11 -8.71 -31.34 -23.70
C THR A 11 -8.69 -30.68 -22.31
N LYS A 12 -7.74 -31.08 -21.45
CA LYS A 12 -7.59 -30.53 -20.09
C LYS A 12 -7.49 -29.00 -20.13
N GLU A 13 -8.09 -28.33 -19.14
CA GLU A 13 -7.91 -26.88 -18.94
C GLU A 13 -6.46 -26.54 -18.60
N LYS A 14 -6.07 -25.27 -18.83
CA LYS A 14 -4.66 -24.83 -18.74
C LYS A 14 -4.36 -24.04 -17.46
N TYR A 15 -5.01 -24.37 -16.35
CA TYR A 15 -4.81 -23.68 -15.08
C TYR A 15 -3.34 -23.73 -14.60
N LEU A 16 -2.76 -24.94 -14.58
CA LEU A 16 -1.37 -25.11 -14.19
C LEU A 16 -0.41 -24.39 -15.15
N LEU A 17 -0.65 -24.45 -16.46
CA LEU A 17 0.16 -23.71 -17.44
C LEU A 17 0.06 -22.21 -17.23
N ALA A 18 -1.12 -21.64 -16.95
CA ALA A 18 -1.29 -20.22 -16.66
C ALA A 18 -0.50 -19.82 -15.40
N PHE A 19 -0.61 -20.60 -14.33
CA PHE A 19 0.16 -20.37 -13.11
C PHE A 19 1.67 -20.40 -13.38
N LEU A 20 2.18 -21.48 -14.00
CA LEU A 20 3.61 -21.66 -14.26
C LEU A 20 4.17 -20.56 -15.19
N LEU A 21 3.41 -20.11 -16.17
CA LEU A 21 3.81 -19.00 -17.03
C LEU A 21 3.88 -17.68 -16.25
N GLY A 22 2.87 -17.37 -15.43
CA GLY A 22 2.89 -16.15 -14.60
C GLY A 22 4.04 -16.17 -13.58
N PHE A 23 4.16 -17.27 -12.85
CA PHE A 23 5.25 -17.46 -11.88
C PHE A 23 6.63 -17.41 -12.55
N GLY A 24 6.82 -18.19 -13.61
CA GLY A 24 8.11 -18.29 -14.30
C GLY A 24 8.50 -16.99 -15.01
N THR A 25 7.54 -16.27 -15.63
CA THR A 25 7.80 -14.97 -16.26
C THR A 25 8.32 -13.95 -15.23
N MET A 26 7.70 -13.86 -14.07
CA MET A 26 8.15 -12.92 -13.02
C MET A 26 9.48 -13.36 -12.41
N LEU A 27 9.62 -14.64 -12.07
CA LEU A 27 10.87 -15.16 -11.51
C LEU A 27 12.04 -14.92 -12.48
N PHE A 28 11.85 -15.20 -13.77
CA PHE A 28 12.88 -14.98 -14.79
C PHE A 28 13.24 -13.49 -14.93
N THR A 29 12.30 -12.59 -14.70
CA THR A 29 12.55 -11.14 -14.75
C THR A 29 13.40 -10.65 -13.57
N VAL A 30 13.12 -11.12 -12.35
CA VAL A 30 13.84 -10.67 -11.14
C VAL A 30 15.13 -11.45 -10.90
N LEU A 31 15.29 -12.63 -11.50
CA LEU A 31 16.44 -13.50 -11.30
C LEU A 31 17.80 -12.82 -11.58
N PRO A 32 17.99 -12.02 -12.66
CA PRO A 32 19.25 -11.32 -12.87
C PRO A 32 19.62 -10.39 -11.72
N MET A 33 18.66 -9.66 -11.19
CA MET A 33 18.87 -8.75 -10.04
C MET A 33 19.22 -9.56 -8.77
N MET A 34 18.48 -10.63 -8.50
CA MET A 34 18.80 -11.53 -7.37
C MET A 34 20.22 -12.09 -7.44
N LEU A 35 20.69 -12.47 -8.64
CA LEU A 35 22.03 -13.02 -8.82
C LEU A 35 23.13 -11.98 -8.58
N THR A 36 22.87 -10.71 -8.87
CA THR A 36 23.82 -9.60 -8.64
C THR A 36 23.76 -9.06 -7.21
N GLU A 37 22.62 -9.25 -6.50
CA GLU A 37 22.30 -8.68 -5.20
C GLU A 37 22.31 -9.76 -4.09
N ARG A 38 23.27 -10.66 -4.09
CA ARG A 38 23.46 -11.70 -3.07
C ARG A 38 22.23 -12.58 -2.79
N GLY A 39 21.30 -12.69 -3.73
CA GLY A 39 20.05 -13.46 -3.60
C GLY A 39 18.83 -12.60 -3.18
N TYR A 40 19.02 -11.34 -2.85
CA TYR A 40 17.94 -10.40 -2.56
C TYR A 40 17.34 -9.81 -3.85
N PHE A 41 16.21 -9.18 -3.73
CA PHE A 41 15.67 -8.28 -4.73
C PHE A 41 15.52 -6.91 -4.09
N ILE A 42 16.44 -6.02 -4.43
CA ILE A 42 16.45 -4.63 -3.97
C ILE A 42 15.87 -3.77 -5.08
N TYR A 43 15.01 -2.84 -4.70
CA TYR A 43 14.37 -1.95 -5.67
C TYR A 43 14.67 -0.49 -5.29
N TYR A 44 13.68 0.31 -4.94
CA TYR A 44 13.86 1.67 -4.44
C TYR A 44 12.62 2.12 -3.67
N GLY A 45 12.72 3.27 -2.97
CA GLY A 45 11.63 3.95 -2.28
C GLY A 45 10.85 3.02 -1.35
N ASP A 46 9.52 2.97 -1.44
CA ASP A 46 8.67 2.20 -0.52
C ASP A 46 8.99 0.69 -0.50
N TYR A 47 9.55 0.15 -1.58
CA TYR A 47 9.95 -1.26 -1.55
C TYR A 47 11.07 -1.50 -0.53
N ASN A 48 12.12 -0.69 -0.59
CA ASN A 48 13.25 -0.79 0.34
C ASN A 48 12.88 -0.21 1.71
N ALA A 49 12.33 1.02 1.74
CA ALA A 49 12.09 1.74 2.98
C ALA A 49 10.92 1.20 3.81
N GLN A 50 9.98 0.46 3.21
CA GLN A 50 8.81 -0.09 3.92
C GLN A 50 8.67 -1.60 3.78
N GLN A 51 8.63 -2.14 2.53
CA GLN A 51 8.25 -3.54 2.35
C GLN A 51 9.27 -4.50 2.97
N ILE A 52 10.57 -4.24 2.80
CA ILE A 52 11.65 -5.06 3.38
C ILE A 52 11.63 -4.98 4.91
N PRO A 53 11.69 -3.79 5.56
CA PRO A 53 11.62 -3.68 7.01
C PRO A 53 10.34 -4.27 7.60
N PHE A 54 9.19 -4.04 6.95
CA PHE A 54 7.91 -4.55 7.45
C PHE A 54 7.82 -6.07 7.40
N TYR A 55 8.34 -6.71 6.35
CA TYR A 55 8.39 -8.17 6.29
C TYR A 55 9.30 -8.76 7.36
N SER A 56 10.47 -8.14 7.63
CA SER A 56 11.38 -8.55 8.69
C SER A 56 10.71 -8.43 10.06
N LEU A 57 10.28 -7.22 10.43
CA LEU A 57 9.66 -6.93 11.71
C LEU A 57 8.40 -7.77 11.98
N ALA A 58 7.51 -7.86 10.98
CA ALA A 58 6.26 -8.58 11.14
C ALA A 58 6.46 -10.10 11.24
N ASN A 59 7.46 -10.65 10.55
CA ASN A 59 7.81 -12.05 10.68
C ASN A 59 8.31 -12.36 12.09
N ASP A 60 9.17 -11.51 12.66
CA ASP A 60 9.67 -11.64 14.03
C ASP A 60 8.53 -11.52 15.05
N ALA A 61 7.66 -10.53 14.89
CA ALA A 61 6.48 -10.37 15.74
C ALA A 61 5.54 -11.59 15.67
N ALA A 62 5.28 -12.12 14.47
CA ALA A 62 4.42 -13.29 14.30
C ALA A 62 5.00 -14.55 14.95
N ARG A 63 6.32 -14.72 14.91
CA ARG A 63 7.02 -15.89 15.49
C ARG A 63 7.13 -15.84 17.01
N SER A 64 7.38 -14.65 17.55
CA SER A 64 7.48 -14.43 19.01
C SER A 64 6.12 -14.35 19.71
N GLY A 65 4.99 -14.38 18.96
CA GLY A 65 3.66 -14.10 19.50
C GLY A 65 3.43 -12.62 19.79
N GLY A 66 4.27 -11.75 19.26
CA GLY A 66 4.30 -10.30 19.46
C GLY A 66 3.28 -9.51 18.61
N LEU A 67 2.05 -10.01 18.45
CA LEU A 67 1.03 -9.38 17.59
C LEU A 67 0.18 -8.32 18.32
N GLY A 68 0.51 -7.95 19.54
CA GLY A 68 -0.14 -6.89 20.30
C GLY A 68 0.52 -5.53 20.07
N TRP A 69 1.10 -4.95 21.15
CA TRP A 69 1.88 -3.72 21.07
C TRP A 69 3.25 -3.97 20.46
N ASN A 70 3.62 -3.21 19.43
CA ASN A 70 4.93 -3.30 18.80
C ASN A 70 5.77 -2.08 19.16
N TRP A 71 6.90 -2.30 19.83
CA TRP A 71 7.81 -1.27 20.32
C TRP A 71 8.76 -0.71 19.27
N PHE A 72 8.91 -1.43 18.14
CA PHE A 72 9.82 -1.12 17.03
C PHE A 72 9.13 -0.36 15.88
N THR A 73 7.84 -0.05 16.04
CA THR A 73 7.05 0.71 15.08
C THR A 73 6.84 2.12 15.61
N ASP A 74 7.60 3.10 15.08
CA ASP A 74 7.57 4.48 15.55
C ASP A 74 7.81 4.53 17.09
N LEU A 75 7.17 5.43 17.81
CA LEU A 75 7.25 5.50 19.29
C LEU A 75 6.57 4.31 20.01
N GLY A 76 6.09 3.35 19.25
CA GLY A 76 5.27 2.21 19.67
C GLY A 76 3.86 2.30 19.10
N SER A 77 3.36 1.20 18.55
CA SER A 77 2.02 1.18 17.95
C SER A 77 1.39 -0.21 18.03
N ASP A 78 0.06 -0.29 17.88
CA ASP A 78 -0.64 -1.56 17.73
C ASP A 78 -0.24 -2.26 16.45
N PHE A 79 0.21 -3.52 16.55
CA PHE A 79 0.68 -4.27 15.40
C PHE A 79 -0.42 -4.51 14.35
N LEU A 80 -1.59 -4.98 14.80
CA LEU A 80 -2.67 -5.36 13.88
C LEU A 80 -3.11 -4.16 13.02
N THR A 81 -3.39 -3.04 13.66
CA THR A 81 -3.90 -1.84 12.97
C THR A 81 -2.84 -1.15 12.12
N SER A 82 -1.59 -1.13 12.56
CA SER A 82 -0.48 -0.53 11.81
C SER A 82 -0.10 -1.31 10.55
N TYR A 83 -0.28 -2.64 10.57
CA TYR A 83 0.09 -3.51 9.44
C TYR A 83 -1.08 -4.08 8.65
N SER A 84 -2.33 -3.79 9.03
CA SER A 84 -3.52 -4.28 8.30
C SER A 84 -3.63 -3.75 6.86
N PHE A 85 -3.10 -2.58 6.59
CA PHE A 85 -3.01 -2.04 5.22
C PHE A 85 -1.93 -2.75 4.38
N TYR A 86 -0.86 -3.24 5.02
CA TYR A 86 0.33 -3.73 4.34
C TYR A 86 0.38 -5.26 4.22
N LEU A 87 0.24 -5.99 5.34
CA LEU A 87 0.54 -7.42 5.36
C LEU A 87 -0.22 -8.29 6.37
N SER A 88 -0.83 -7.74 7.45
CA SER A 88 -1.51 -8.56 8.47
C SER A 88 -2.61 -9.46 7.91
N GLY A 89 -3.33 -9.01 6.87
CA GLY A 89 -4.37 -9.80 6.17
C GLY A 89 -3.86 -10.57 4.95
N SER A 90 -2.58 -10.49 4.60
CA SER A 90 -2.02 -11.12 3.40
C SER A 90 -1.75 -12.60 3.57
N PRO A 91 -2.39 -13.50 2.79
CA PRO A 91 -2.04 -14.91 2.82
C PRO A 91 -0.60 -15.17 2.32
N PHE A 92 -0.05 -14.28 1.50
CA PHE A 92 1.31 -14.40 0.98
C PHE A 92 2.36 -14.07 2.05
N PHE A 93 2.08 -13.07 2.90
CA PHE A 93 2.93 -12.80 4.06
C PHE A 93 2.95 -13.99 5.03
N TRP A 94 1.79 -14.54 5.38
CA TRP A 94 1.71 -15.66 6.32
C TRP A 94 2.43 -16.92 5.84
N LEU A 95 2.62 -17.10 4.52
CA LEU A 95 3.48 -18.16 4.00
C LEU A 95 4.96 -17.96 4.40
N THR A 96 5.44 -16.71 4.53
CA THR A 96 6.84 -16.45 4.93
C THR A 96 7.10 -16.78 6.39
N VAL A 97 6.08 -16.74 7.25
CA VAL A 97 6.19 -17.12 8.67
C VAL A 97 6.53 -18.62 8.84
N LEU A 98 6.26 -19.44 7.83
CA LEU A 98 6.62 -20.86 7.83
C LEU A 98 8.13 -21.10 7.53
N LEU A 99 8.84 -20.08 7.05
CA LEU A 99 10.26 -20.13 6.71
C LEU A 99 11.11 -19.72 7.92
N PRO A 100 12.36 -20.20 8.07
CA PRO A 100 13.31 -19.66 9.03
C PRO A 100 13.51 -18.15 8.86
N ARG A 101 13.76 -17.41 9.96
CA ARG A 101 13.92 -15.94 9.98
C ARG A 101 14.88 -15.45 8.89
N GLY A 102 16.10 -16.01 8.81
CA GLY A 102 17.13 -15.60 7.84
C GLY A 102 16.76 -15.83 6.38
N LEU A 103 15.65 -16.54 6.07
CA LEU A 103 15.19 -16.78 4.70
C LEU A 103 14.05 -15.86 4.25
N VAL A 104 13.50 -15.04 5.13
CA VAL A 104 12.30 -14.23 4.83
C VAL A 104 12.56 -13.25 3.71
N LEU A 105 13.64 -12.49 3.75
CA LEU A 105 13.98 -11.50 2.75
C LEU A 105 14.38 -12.14 1.42
N TYR A 106 15.06 -13.28 1.44
CA TYR A 106 15.34 -14.09 0.23
C TYR A 106 14.06 -14.66 -0.40
N ALA A 107 13.02 -14.90 0.40
CA ALA A 107 11.76 -15.41 -0.09
C ALA A 107 10.90 -14.33 -0.77
N MET A 108 11.11 -13.04 -0.48
CA MET A 108 10.27 -11.94 -1.00
C MET A 108 10.16 -11.94 -2.54
N PRO A 109 11.24 -12.05 -3.34
CA PRO A 109 11.13 -12.11 -4.80
C PRO A 109 10.42 -13.39 -5.29
N VAL A 110 10.56 -14.51 -4.58
CA VAL A 110 9.83 -15.75 -4.90
C VAL A 110 8.33 -15.59 -4.59
N VAL A 111 8.00 -14.95 -3.49
CA VAL A 111 6.62 -14.61 -3.13
C VAL A 111 6.02 -13.62 -4.13
N LEU A 112 6.80 -12.64 -4.62
CA LEU A 112 6.37 -11.74 -5.69
C LEU A 112 6.04 -12.53 -6.97
N ALA A 113 6.89 -13.48 -7.36
CA ALA A 113 6.63 -14.38 -8.48
C ALA A 113 5.36 -15.23 -8.24
N LEU A 114 5.16 -15.73 -7.01
CA LEU A 114 3.96 -16.47 -6.62
C LEU A 114 2.68 -15.62 -6.78
N LYS A 115 2.71 -14.36 -6.38
CA LYS A 115 1.58 -13.41 -6.55
C LYS A 115 1.22 -13.26 -8.04
N HIS A 116 2.21 -13.10 -8.92
CA HIS A 116 2.00 -13.03 -10.37
C HIS A 116 1.49 -14.35 -10.97
N GLY A 117 1.97 -15.49 -10.46
CA GLY A 117 1.45 -16.81 -10.81
C GLY A 117 -0.03 -16.96 -10.45
N ILE A 118 -0.41 -16.57 -9.25
CA ILE A 118 -1.81 -16.59 -8.78
C ILE A 118 -2.66 -15.57 -9.57
N ALA A 119 -2.15 -14.36 -9.82
CA ALA A 119 -2.85 -13.35 -10.64
C ALA A 119 -3.16 -13.90 -12.05
N THR A 120 -2.18 -14.57 -12.67
CA THR A 120 -2.37 -15.20 -13.99
C THR A 120 -3.39 -16.35 -13.93
N LEU A 121 -3.32 -17.18 -12.89
CA LEU A 121 -4.24 -18.29 -12.67
C LEU A 121 -5.69 -17.81 -12.49
N THR A 122 -5.90 -16.84 -11.62
CA THR A 122 -7.24 -16.30 -11.29
C THR A 122 -7.82 -15.51 -12.46
N ALA A 123 -7.00 -14.72 -13.16
CA ALA A 123 -7.39 -14.03 -14.39
C ALA A 123 -7.74 -15.03 -15.51
N TYR A 124 -6.95 -16.11 -15.69
CA TYR A 124 -7.30 -17.18 -16.62
C TYR A 124 -8.65 -17.79 -16.31
N ALA A 125 -8.88 -18.12 -15.03
CA ALA A 125 -10.14 -18.70 -14.57
C ALA A 125 -11.33 -17.77 -14.84
N TYR A 126 -11.15 -16.46 -14.72
CA TYR A 126 -12.17 -15.46 -15.05
C TYR A 126 -12.36 -15.33 -16.58
N ILE A 127 -11.29 -15.04 -17.33
CA ILE A 127 -11.33 -14.77 -18.77
C ILE A 127 -11.85 -16.00 -19.54
N ARG A 128 -11.49 -17.21 -19.11
CA ARG A 128 -11.92 -18.48 -19.71
C ARG A 128 -13.44 -18.67 -19.73
N ARG A 129 -14.18 -17.92 -18.92
CA ARG A 129 -15.66 -17.92 -18.94
C ARG A 129 -16.24 -17.20 -20.16
N PHE A 130 -15.49 -16.26 -20.73
CA PHE A 130 -15.93 -15.39 -21.83
C PHE A 130 -15.22 -15.68 -23.16
N VAL A 131 -14.10 -16.40 -23.13
CA VAL A 131 -13.24 -16.68 -24.28
C VAL A 131 -13.12 -18.18 -24.49
N ARG A 132 -13.41 -18.67 -25.72
CA ARG A 132 -13.41 -20.10 -26.04
C ARG A 132 -12.00 -20.66 -26.21
N GLY A 133 -11.11 -19.91 -26.83
CA GLY A 133 -9.72 -20.29 -27.08
C GLY A 133 -8.90 -20.32 -25.80
N LYS A 134 -8.42 -21.51 -25.36
CA LYS A 134 -7.66 -21.66 -24.12
C LYS A 134 -6.35 -20.85 -24.14
N ASN A 135 -5.66 -20.82 -25.28
CA ASN A 135 -4.43 -20.04 -25.42
C ASN A 135 -4.71 -18.54 -25.45
N ALA A 136 -5.81 -18.10 -26.08
CA ALA A 136 -6.24 -16.70 -26.03
C ALA A 136 -6.56 -16.26 -24.59
N ALA A 137 -7.22 -17.12 -23.81
CA ALA A 137 -7.47 -16.86 -22.40
C ALA A 137 -6.18 -16.80 -21.57
N VAL A 138 -5.17 -17.66 -21.84
CA VAL A 138 -3.84 -17.59 -21.20
C VAL A 138 -3.13 -16.29 -21.58
N THR A 139 -3.19 -15.88 -22.85
CA THR A 139 -2.67 -14.58 -23.30
C THR A 139 -3.30 -13.44 -22.51
N GLY A 140 -4.63 -13.38 -22.40
CA GLY A 140 -5.33 -12.36 -21.62
C GLY A 140 -4.92 -12.37 -20.14
N ALA A 141 -4.73 -13.56 -19.56
CA ALA A 141 -4.30 -13.69 -18.17
C ALA A 141 -2.89 -13.12 -17.95
N LEU A 142 -1.95 -13.37 -18.87
CA LEU A 142 -0.62 -12.76 -18.83
C LEU A 142 -0.70 -11.24 -18.98
N LEU A 143 -1.55 -10.74 -19.90
CA LEU A 143 -1.77 -9.28 -20.07
C LEU A 143 -2.27 -8.62 -18.78
N TYR A 144 -3.12 -9.28 -18.02
CA TYR A 144 -3.55 -8.79 -16.71
C TYR A 144 -2.42 -8.80 -15.68
N ALA A 145 -1.75 -9.94 -15.52
CA ALA A 145 -0.74 -10.14 -14.50
C ALA A 145 0.55 -9.31 -14.73
N PHE A 146 0.79 -8.87 -15.96
CA PHE A 146 1.95 -8.06 -16.35
C PHE A 146 1.56 -6.71 -16.97
N SER A 147 0.35 -6.25 -16.70
CA SER A 147 -0.08 -4.91 -17.13
C SER A 147 0.77 -3.81 -16.52
N GLY A 148 0.72 -2.63 -17.11
CA GLY A 148 1.42 -1.45 -16.57
C GLY A 148 1.08 -1.16 -15.11
N PHE A 149 -0.14 -1.48 -14.65
CA PHE A 149 -0.51 -1.39 -13.23
C PHE A 149 0.33 -2.33 -12.36
N GLN A 150 0.51 -3.57 -12.79
CA GLN A 150 1.28 -4.55 -12.03
C GLN A 150 2.76 -4.19 -12.00
N VAL A 151 3.32 -3.75 -13.15
CA VAL A 151 4.72 -3.31 -13.25
C VAL A 151 4.99 -2.11 -12.36
N TYR A 152 4.13 -1.09 -12.43
CA TYR A 152 4.23 0.09 -11.57
C TYR A 152 4.20 -0.28 -10.08
N ASN A 153 3.29 -1.17 -9.68
CA ASN A 153 3.06 -1.51 -8.28
C ASN A 153 3.94 -2.64 -7.74
N ILE A 154 5.03 -3.03 -8.41
CA ILE A 154 6.12 -3.80 -7.78
C ILE A 154 6.68 -3.02 -6.60
N PHE A 155 6.79 -1.70 -6.73
CA PHE A 155 7.16 -0.75 -5.70
C PHE A 155 6.30 -0.86 -4.43
N PHE A 156 4.99 -1.03 -4.59
CA PHE A 156 4.02 -1.30 -3.52
C PHE A 156 3.67 -2.79 -3.46
N ASN A 157 4.62 -3.63 -3.12
CA ASN A 157 4.52 -5.10 -3.18
C ASN A 157 3.20 -5.69 -2.63
N HIS A 158 2.62 -5.08 -1.58
CA HIS A 158 1.36 -5.50 -0.98
C HIS A 158 0.12 -5.26 -1.89
N PHE A 159 0.20 -4.38 -2.90
CA PHE A 159 -0.87 -4.20 -3.87
C PHE A 159 -1.01 -5.41 -4.80
N GLN A 160 0.06 -6.18 -4.98
CA GLN A 160 0.03 -7.40 -5.80
C GLN A 160 -0.87 -8.49 -5.19
N ASP A 161 -1.04 -8.51 -3.86
CA ASP A 161 -1.95 -9.43 -3.16
C ASP A 161 -3.40 -9.21 -3.60
N VAL A 162 -3.80 -7.94 -3.65
CA VAL A 162 -5.14 -7.53 -4.06
C VAL A 162 -5.43 -7.93 -5.50
N THR A 163 -4.49 -7.65 -6.40
CA THR A 163 -4.67 -7.96 -7.84
C THR A 163 -4.70 -9.46 -8.10
N ALA A 164 -3.92 -10.24 -7.36
CA ALA A 164 -3.90 -11.69 -7.47
C ALA A 164 -5.24 -12.34 -7.10
N LEU A 165 -5.96 -11.77 -6.12
CA LEU A 165 -7.15 -12.38 -5.55
C LEU A 165 -8.47 -11.80 -6.07
N PHE A 166 -8.47 -10.56 -6.56
CA PHE A 166 -9.68 -9.89 -7.05
C PHE A 166 -10.49 -10.67 -8.10
N PRO A 167 -9.89 -11.33 -9.12
CA PRO A 167 -10.66 -12.07 -10.12
C PRO A 167 -11.55 -13.17 -9.50
N LEU A 168 -11.17 -13.72 -8.32
CA LEU A 168 -11.99 -14.71 -7.61
C LEU A 168 -13.34 -14.14 -7.17
N MET A 169 -13.39 -12.85 -6.81
CA MET A 169 -14.62 -12.21 -6.38
C MET A 169 -15.62 -12.07 -7.55
N LEU A 170 -15.14 -11.68 -8.74
CA LEU A 170 -15.98 -11.65 -9.95
C LEU A 170 -16.45 -13.06 -10.35
N ILE A 171 -15.57 -14.05 -10.27
CA ILE A 171 -15.90 -15.46 -10.51
C ILE A 171 -17.03 -15.92 -9.58
N ALA A 172 -16.86 -15.66 -8.30
CA ALA A 172 -17.82 -16.09 -7.28
C ALA A 172 -19.19 -15.38 -7.44
N MET A 173 -19.18 -14.08 -7.86
CA MET A 173 -20.41 -13.35 -8.19
C MET A 173 -21.14 -13.99 -9.39
N GLU A 174 -20.44 -14.27 -10.47
CA GLU A 174 -21.00 -14.92 -11.66
C GLU A 174 -21.57 -16.33 -11.32
N GLU A 175 -20.85 -17.11 -10.52
CA GLU A 175 -21.28 -18.43 -10.07
C GLU A 175 -22.47 -18.38 -9.10
N ASN A 176 -22.54 -17.37 -8.25
CA ASN A 176 -23.68 -17.18 -7.36
C ASN A 176 -24.97 -16.93 -8.15
N ILE A 177 -24.91 -16.05 -9.15
CA ILE A 177 -26.05 -15.66 -9.96
C ILE A 177 -26.45 -16.77 -10.97
N ASN A 178 -25.47 -17.29 -11.73
CA ASN A 178 -25.75 -18.19 -12.84
C ASN A 178 -25.82 -19.67 -12.44
N CYS A 179 -24.92 -20.10 -11.52
CA CYS A 179 -24.82 -21.51 -11.12
C CYS A 179 -25.45 -21.79 -9.74
N ARG A 180 -26.04 -20.79 -9.07
CA ARG A 180 -26.60 -20.89 -7.71
C ARG A 180 -25.62 -21.47 -6.69
N ARG A 181 -24.31 -21.26 -6.88
CA ARG A 181 -23.29 -21.65 -5.91
C ARG A 181 -23.28 -20.65 -4.76
N LYS A 182 -23.77 -21.10 -3.60
CA LYS A 182 -23.92 -20.25 -2.41
C LYS A 182 -22.69 -20.34 -1.51
N GLY A 183 -22.38 -19.21 -0.85
CA GLY A 183 -21.29 -19.07 0.10
C GLY A 183 -19.94 -18.69 -0.52
N GLY A 184 -19.68 -19.01 -1.79
CA GLY A 184 -18.42 -18.71 -2.44
C GLY A 184 -18.16 -17.20 -2.57
N PHE A 185 -19.21 -16.42 -2.83
CA PHE A 185 -19.08 -14.97 -2.92
C PHE A 185 -18.77 -14.35 -1.55
N ALA A 186 -19.42 -14.79 -0.47
CA ALA A 186 -19.10 -14.33 0.88
C ALA A 186 -17.65 -14.62 1.28
N LEU A 187 -17.14 -15.82 0.95
CA LEU A 187 -15.74 -16.18 1.24
C LEU A 187 -14.75 -15.32 0.48
N THR A 188 -15.01 -15.01 -0.80
CA THR A 188 -14.11 -14.15 -1.59
C THR A 188 -14.20 -12.69 -1.17
N VAL A 189 -15.37 -12.21 -0.76
CA VAL A 189 -15.54 -10.88 -0.15
C VAL A 189 -14.75 -10.80 1.15
N ALA A 190 -14.87 -11.78 2.06
CA ALA A 190 -14.12 -11.82 3.30
C ALA A 190 -12.60 -11.82 3.05
N LEU A 191 -12.13 -12.64 2.11
CA LEU A 191 -10.72 -12.72 1.74
C LEU A 191 -10.20 -11.36 1.24
N CYS A 192 -10.87 -10.71 0.29
CA CYS A 192 -10.45 -9.43 -0.25
C CYS A 192 -10.51 -8.31 0.80
N ALA A 193 -11.52 -8.34 1.68
CA ALA A 193 -11.64 -7.38 2.77
C ALA A 193 -10.52 -7.53 3.81
N CYS A 194 -10.13 -8.76 4.16
CA CYS A 194 -8.99 -9.03 5.05
C CYS A 194 -7.67 -8.60 4.42
N VAL A 195 -7.45 -8.88 3.14
CA VAL A 195 -6.20 -8.60 2.46
C VAL A 195 -5.87 -7.11 2.44
N ASN A 196 -6.87 -6.27 2.13
CA ASN A 196 -6.68 -4.82 2.17
C ASN A 196 -8.03 -4.08 2.16
N TYR A 197 -8.35 -3.46 3.27
CA TYR A 197 -9.62 -2.73 3.46
C TYR A 197 -9.77 -1.52 2.53
N TYR A 198 -8.68 -0.83 2.21
CA TYR A 198 -8.69 0.34 1.34
C TYR A 198 -9.09 -0.04 -0.09
N PHE A 199 -8.45 -1.07 -0.65
CA PHE A 199 -8.82 -1.58 -1.98
C PHE A 199 -10.20 -2.20 -2.00
N PHE A 200 -10.62 -2.83 -0.90
CA PHE A 200 -11.93 -3.44 -0.79
C PHE A 200 -13.06 -2.42 -0.96
N ALA A 201 -12.91 -1.20 -0.45
CA ALA A 201 -13.87 -0.12 -0.68
C ALA A 201 -14.05 0.16 -2.20
N GLY A 202 -12.94 0.30 -2.93
CA GLY A 202 -12.97 0.46 -4.38
C GLY A 202 -13.53 -0.75 -5.12
N GLN A 203 -13.24 -1.97 -4.65
CA GLN A 203 -13.79 -3.20 -5.21
C GLN A 203 -15.32 -3.24 -5.07
N ALA A 204 -15.87 -2.78 -3.95
CA ALA A 204 -17.31 -2.71 -3.74
C ALA A 204 -17.98 -1.79 -4.79
N VAL A 205 -17.39 -0.62 -5.06
CA VAL A 205 -17.86 0.29 -6.12
C VAL A 205 -17.82 -0.40 -7.49
N PHE A 206 -16.70 -1.04 -7.83
CA PHE A 206 -16.58 -1.73 -9.11
C PHE A 206 -17.56 -2.91 -9.24
N LEU A 207 -17.80 -3.68 -8.19
CA LEU A 207 -18.77 -4.78 -8.19
C LEU A 207 -20.20 -4.28 -8.47
N ILE A 208 -20.56 -3.11 -7.93
CA ILE A 208 -21.86 -2.49 -8.22
C ILE A 208 -21.94 -2.13 -9.71
N LEU A 209 -20.92 -1.46 -10.26
CA LEU A 209 -20.87 -1.13 -11.69
C LEU A 209 -20.92 -2.41 -12.56
N TYR A 210 -20.09 -3.40 -12.23
CA TYR A 210 -20.07 -4.68 -12.93
C TYR A 210 -21.44 -5.34 -12.93
N TYR A 211 -22.10 -5.44 -11.77
CA TYR A 211 -23.43 -6.01 -11.64
C TYR A 211 -24.46 -5.24 -12.49
N LEU A 212 -24.46 -3.91 -12.46
CA LEU A 212 -25.39 -3.07 -13.21
C LEU A 212 -25.28 -3.25 -14.74
N PHE A 213 -24.05 -3.45 -15.26
CA PHE A 213 -23.86 -3.71 -16.69
C PHE A 213 -24.16 -5.18 -17.03
N ARG A 214 -23.85 -6.13 -16.15
CA ARG A 214 -24.10 -7.56 -16.36
C ARG A 214 -25.59 -7.92 -16.26
N MET A 215 -26.36 -7.31 -15.36
CA MET A 215 -27.79 -7.59 -15.19
C MET A 215 -28.64 -7.36 -16.45
N ARG A 216 -28.12 -6.57 -17.40
CA ARG A 216 -28.77 -6.31 -18.69
C ARG A 216 -28.43 -7.38 -19.76
N CYS A 217 -27.58 -8.33 -19.42
CA CYS A 217 -27.15 -9.39 -20.35
C CYS A 217 -28.05 -10.62 -20.22
N ARG A 218 -28.37 -11.26 -21.33
CA ARG A 218 -29.24 -12.46 -21.36
C ARG A 218 -28.61 -13.67 -20.67
N ASP A 219 -27.29 -13.76 -20.63
CA ASP A 219 -26.50 -14.81 -20.00
C ASP A 219 -26.29 -14.61 -18.49
N PHE A 220 -26.73 -13.48 -17.95
CA PHE A 220 -26.66 -13.19 -16.51
C PHE A 220 -28.06 -13.23 -15.91
N HIS A 221 -28.49 -14.44 -15.56
CA HIS A 221 -29.87 -14.72 -15.15
C HIS A 221 -30.20 -14.23 -13.75
N THR A 222 -30.24 -12.89 -13.57
CA THR A 222 -30.56 -12.27 -12.27
C THR A 222 -32.05 -12.19 -11.98
N SER A 223 -32.40 -12.03 -10.71
CA SER A 223 -33.75 -11.75 -10.19
C SER A 223 -33.61 -11.07 -8.82
N TRP A 224 -34.67 -10.43 -8.33
CA TRP A 224 -34.65 -9.82 -6.99
C TRP A 224 -34.23 -10.79 -5.88
N LYS A 225 -34.69 -12.05 -5.91
CA LYS A 225 -34.26 -13.07 -4.94
C LYS A 225 -32.76 -13.37 -5.02
N LYS A 226 -32.19 -13.41 -6.22
CA LYS A 226 -30.75 -13.62 -6.40
C LYS A 226 -29.95 -12.37 -6.00
N PHE A 227 -30.45 -11.18 -6.29
CA PHE A 227 -29.83 -9.92 -5.85
C PHE A 227 -29.75 -9.83 -4.32
N PHE A 228 -30.86 -10.03 -3.61
CA PHE A 228 -30.83 -10.03 -2.14
C PHE A 228 -29.98 -11.16 -1.56
N GLY A 229 -29.93 -12.31 -2.23
CA GLY A 229 -29.02 -13.40 -1.84
C GLY A 229 -27.55 -13.04 -2.04
N LEU A 230 -27.20 -12.31 -3.10
CA LEU A 230 -25.86 -11.79 -3.34
C LEU A 230 -25.49 -10.69 -2.33
N LEU A 231 -26.42 -9.77 -2.06
CA LEU A 231 -26.25 -8.72 -1.06
C LEU A 231 -26.04 -9.32 0.34
N PHE A 232 -26.81 -10.34 0.70
CA PHE A 232 -26.62 -11.06 1.96
C PHE A 232 -25.21 -11.66 2.04
N GLU A 233 -24.74 -12.33 0.99
CA GLU A 233 -23.37 -12.88 0.96
C GLU A 233 -22.30 -11.78 0.99
N ALA A 234 -22.53 -10.60 0.38
CA ALA A 234 -21.62 -9.47 0.49
C ALA A 234 -21.51 -8.97 1.93
N VAL A 235 -22.65 -8.76 2.60
CA VAL A 235 -22.68 -8.29 4.00
C VAL A 235 -22.05 -9.32 4.94
N ILE A 236 -22.43 -10.59 4.85
CA ILE A 236 -21.85 -11.65 5.68
C ILE A 236 -20.36 -11.80 5.43
N GLY A 237 -19.88 -11.72 4.17
CA GLY A 237 -18.47 -11.76 3.85
C GLY A 237 -17.70 -10.59 4.47
N SER A 238 -18.25 -9.37 4.42
CA SER A 238 -17.64 -8.21 5.09
C SER A 238 -17.60 -8.37 6.61
N LEU A 239 -18.68 -8.89 7.22
CA LEU A 239 -18.72 -9.16 8.66
C LEU A 239 -17.78 -10.31 9.08
N MET A 240 -17.49 -11.27 8.22
CA MET A 240 -16.48 -12.30 8.48
C MET A 240 -15.06 -11.73 8.58
N ALA A 241 -14.81 -10.59 7.96
CA ALA A 241 -13.54 -9.87 8.06
C ALA A 241 -13.50 -8.85 9.22
N ALA A 242 -14.52 -8.80 10.08
CA ALA A 242 -14.65 -7.79 11.13
C ALA A 242 -13.49 -7.80 12.13
N PHE A 243 -12.81 -8.93 12.34
CA PHE A 243 -11.65 -9.04 13.23
C PHE A 243 -10.44 -8.20 12.77
N ILE A 244 -10.35 -7.85 11.48
CA ILE A 244 -9.38 -6.89 10.93
C ILE A 244 -10.04 -5.55 10.64
N LEU A 245 -11.24 -5.56 10.02
CA LEU A 245 -11.89 -4.33 9.56
C LEU A 245 -12.29 -3.42 10.72
N LEU A 246 -12.82 -3.96 11.82
CA LEU A 246 -13.32 -3.13 12.91
C LEU A 246 -12.19 -2.42 13.68
N PRO A 247 -11.11 -3.11 14.14
CA PRO A 247 -9.97 -2.43 14.73
C PRO A 247 -9.34 -1.40 13.79
N SER A 248 -9.15 -1.76 12.50
CA SER A 248 -8.54 -0.88 11.52
C SER A 248 -9.40 0.36 11.22
N ALA A 249 -10.72 0.21 11.10
CA ALA A 249 -11.63 1.33 10.88
C ALA A 249 -11.61 2.30 12.07
N MET A 250 -11.63 1.78 13.30
CA MET A 250 -11.60 2.60 14.50
C MET A 250 -10.25 3.34 14.65
N ALA A 251 -9.13 2.68 14.35
CA ALA A 251 -7.82 3.33 14.33
C ALA A 251 -7.71 4.44 13.27
N LEU A 252 -8.34 4.24 12.11
CA LEU A 252 -8.32 5.22 11.03
C LEU A 252 -9.22 6.44 11.28
N MET A 253 -10.29 6.33 12.06
CA MET A 253 -11.22 7.43 12.30
C MET A 253 -10.56 8.68 12.90
N GLY A 254 -9.44 8.51 13.61
CA GLY A 254 -8.62 9.62 14.12
C GLY A 254 -7.57 10.15 13.14
N ASN A 255 -7.40 9.55 11.95
CA ASN A 255 -6.42 9.99 10.98
C ASN A 255 -6.96 11.15 10.13
N TYR A 256 -6.37 12.34 10.24
CA TYR A 256 -6.78 13.55 9.53
C TYR A 256 -6.78 13.39 7.99
N ARG A 257 -5.93 12.54 7.43
CA ARG A 257 -5.86 12.28 5.98
C ARG A 257 -7.17 11.72 5.42
N ILE A 258 -7.98 11.05 6.25
CA ILE A 258 -9.29 10.53 5.83
C ILE A 258 -10.32 11.64 5.75
N SER A 259 -10.13 12.74 6.45
CA SER A 259 -11.08 13.86 6.48
C SER A 259 -11.00 14.78 5.25
N GLU A 260 -9.91 14.69 4.47
CA GLU A 260 -9.73 15.50 3.27
C GLU A 260 -10.73 15.12 2.18
N ARG A 261 -11.50 16.11 1.71
CA ARG A 261 -12.56 15.94 0.71
C ARG A 261 -12.41 16.96 -0.42
N LEU A 262 -12.93 16.61 -1.59
CA LEU A 262 -13.03 17.53 -2.72
C LEU A 262 -14.13 18.56 -2.49
N TYR A 263 -13.89 19.81 -2.85
CA TYR A 263 -14.84 20.92 -2.73
C TYR A 263 -14.94 21.73 -4.02
N GLY A 264 -16.10 22.30 -4.27
CA GLY A 264 -16.32 23.26 -5.35
C GLY A 264 -15.94 22.73 -6.74
N ALA A 265 -15.11 23.46 -7.46
CA ALA A 265 -14.67 23.11 -8.82
C ALA A 265 -13.82 21.83 -8.88
N ASP A 266 -13.07 21.52 -7.82
CA ASP A 266 -12.21 20.33 -7.74
C ASP A 266 -13.00 19.01 -7.75
N MET A 267 -14.32 19.07 -7.51
CA MET A 267 -15.20 17.91 -7.69
C MET A 267 -15.38 17.51 -9.17
N THR A 268 -15.24 18.45 -10.10
CA THR A 268 -15.60 18.28 -11.51
C THR A 268 -14.40 18.27 -12.45
N ALA A 269 -13.31 18.96 -12.11
CA ALA A 269 -12.12 19.07 -12.93
C ALA A 269 -10.85 19.03 -12.06
N TYR A 270 -9.82 18.37 -12.57
CA TYR A 270 -8.51 18.37 -11.94
C TYR A 270 -7.81 19.70 -12.19
N THR A 271 -7.16 20.22 -11.15
CA THR A 271 -6.32 21.42 -11.25
C THR A 271 -5.04 21.14 -12.05
N ASP A 272 -4.52 19.92 -11.94
CA ASP A 272 -3.34 19.49 -12.70
C ASP A 272 -3.70 19.16 -14.15
N LYS A 273 -3.13 19.93 -15.07
CA LYS A 273 -3.35 19.79 -16.51
C LYS A 273 -2.58 18.63 -17.14
N THR A 274 -1.58 18.10 -16.44
CA THR A 274 -0.73 16.99 -16.92
C THR A 274 -1.38 15.63 -16.72
N LEU A 275 -2.33 15.52 -15.78
CA LEU A 275 -3.01 14.27 -15.45
C LEU A 275 -3.73 13.63 -16.63
N LEU A 276 -4.50 14.40 -17.39
CA LEU A 276 -5.28 13.84 -18.52
C LEU A 276 -4.38 13.29 -19.64
N PRO A 277 -3.36 14.03 -20.13
CA PRO A 277 -2.37 13.47 -21.07
C PRO A 277 -1.68 12.23 -20.52
N ARG A 278 -1.33 12.19 -19.24
CA ARG A 278 -0.70 11.04 -18.58
C ARG A 278 -1.62 9.83 -18.54
N LEU A 279 -2.92 10.02 -18.24
CA LEU A 279 -3.92 8.95 -18.30
C LEU A 279 -4.05 8.36 -19.71
N VAL A 280 -3.92 9.18 -20.74
CA VAL A 280 -3.90 8.68 -22.13
C VAL A 280 -2.58 7.97 -22.41
N GLN A 281 -1.43 8.54 -22.02
CA GLN A 281 -0.11 7.93 -22.22
C GLN A 281 -0.07 6.51 -21.68
N THR A 282 -0.53 6.30 -20.43
CA THR A 282 -0.44 5.00 -19.76
C THR A 282 -1.23 3.87 -20.44
N LEU A 283 -2.19 4.19 -21.33
CA LEU A 283 -2.90 3.19 -22.13
C LEU A 283 -2.08 2.69 -23.33
N PHE A 284 -1.17 3.54 -23.85
CA PHE A 284 -0.48 3.29 -25.13
C PHE A 284 1.02 3.03 -24.97
N MET A 285 1.63 3.42 -23.87
CA MET A 285 3.05 3.23 -23.60
C MET A 285 3.25 2.41 -22.31
N PRO A 286 4.36 1.65 -22.21
CA PRO A 286 4.77 1.02 -20.95
C PRO A 286 4.75 2.02 -19.79
N ALA A 287 4.47 1.54 -18.57
CA ALA A 287 4.37 2.39 -17.40
C ALA A 287 5.74 2.98 -17.04
N ASP A 288 5.76 4.27 -16.72
CA ASP A 288 6.89 4.89 -16.04
C ASP A 288 6.99 4.36 -14.60
N PRO A 289 8.17 4.28 -14.00
CA PRO A 289 8.32 3.92 -12.59
C PRO A 289 7.65 4.95 -11.66
N PRO A 290 7.20 4.55 -10.47
CA PRO A 290 6.75 5.49 -9.44
C PRO A 290 7.79 6.58 -9.17
N ALA A 291 7.36 7.80 -8.92
CA ALA A 291 8.17 9.00 -8.72
C ALA A 291 8.96 9.51 -9.94
N TYR A 292 9.11 8.73 -11.00
CA TYR A 292 9.87 9.09 -12.20
C TYR A 292 9.01 9.12 -13.47
N PRO A 293 7.96 9.96 -13.53
CA PRO A 293 7.19 10.14 -14.76
C PRO A 293 8.08 10.82 -15.81
N ASN A 294 8.15 10.24 -17.00
CA ASN A 294 9.06 10.72 -18.03
C ASN A 294 8.47 11.81 -18.95
N LEU A 295 7.16 11.71 -19.22
CA LEU A 295 6.38 12.77 -19.86
C LEU A 295 5.27 13.21 -18.91
N PHE A 296 4.88 14.49 -18.99
CA PHE A 296 3.80 15.04 -18.19
C PHE A 296 4.03 14.85 -16.69
N SER A 297 5.23 15.23 -16.20
CA SER A 297 5.56 15.12 -14.79
C SER A 297 4.74 16.09 -13.94
N SER A 298 4.31 15.63 -12.77
CA SER A 298 3.60 16.39 -11.76
C SER A 298 3.89 15.81 -10.39
N ASP A 299 4.11 16.66 -9.41
CA ASP A 299 4.36 16.25 -8.03
C ASP A 299 3.14 15.59 -7.38
N TYR A 300 1.93 16.01 -7.78
CA TYR A 300 0.67 15.48 -7.23
C TYR A 300 0.41 14.00 -7.53
N GLU A 301 1.04 13.44 -8.56
CA GLU A 301 0.69 12.12 -9.10
C GLU A 301 1.84 11.11 -9.05
N LYS A 302 2.94 11.48 -8.41
CA LYS A 302 4.13 10.62 -8.33
C LYS A 302 3.83 9.21 -7.83
N TRP A 303 2.86 9.08 -6.92
CA TRP A 303 2.50 7.83 -6.24
C TRP A 303 1.11 7.31 -6.58
N ALA A 304 0.52 7.80 -7.66
CA ALA A 304 -0.90 7.58 -7.99
C ALA A 304 -1.22 6.22 -8.64
N SER A 305 -0.26 5.33 -8.85
CA SER A 305 -0.43 4.02 -9.53
C SER A 305 -1.01 4.13 -10.95
N ILE A 306 -0.62 5.16 -11.69
CA ILE A 306 -1.08 5.39 -13.06
C ILE A 306 -0.33 4.45 -14.02
N GLY A 307 -0.88 3.27 -14.27
CA GLY A 307 -0.35 2.26 -15.16
C GLY A 307 -1.49 1.42 -15.77
N ALA A 308 -1.62 1.36 -17.10
CA ALA A 308 -2.70 0.58 -17.73
C ALA A 308 -2.28 -0.12 -19.03
N TYR A 309 -1.02 -0.03 -19.42
CA TYR A 309 -0.49 -0.65 -20.64
C TYR A 309 -0.64 -2.17 -20.61
N LEU A 310 -1.07 -2.74 -21.72
CA LEU A 310 -1.08 -4.20 -21.92
C LEU A 310 0.14 -4.60 -22.76
N PRO A 311 1.09 -5.39 -22.23
CA PRO A 311 2.30 -5.80 -22.97
C PRO A 311 1.98 -6.35 -24.36
N LEU A 312 2.81 -6.06 -25.35
CA LEU A 312 2.66 -6.48 -26.74
C LEU A 312 1.50 -5.82 -27.50
N PHE A 313 0.30 -5.78 -26.91
CA PHE A 313 -0.91 -5.38 -27.62
C PHE A 313 -1.34 -3.93 -27.36
N SER A 314 -0.85 -3.29 -26.30
CA SER A 314 -1.37 -1.98 -25.91
C SER A 314 -2.91 -2.00 -25.91
N MET A 315 -3.54 -1.02 -26.49
CA MET A 315 -5.00 -0.94 -26.66
C MET A 315 -5.53 -1.61 -27.95
N ALA A 316 -4.67 -2.25 -28.77
CA ALA A 316 -5.09 -2.73 -30.09
C ALA A 316 -6.24 -3.73 -30.04
N GLY A 317 -6.19 -4.71 -29.13
CA GLY A 317 -7.26 -5.69 -28.94
C GLY A 317 -8.53 -5.05 -28.36
N VAL A 318 -8.37 -4.15 -27.39
CA VAL A 318 -9.47 -3.46 -26.70
C VAL A 318 -10.26 -2.57 -27.68
N ILE A 319 -9.57 -1.70 -28.43
CA ILE A 319 -10.19 -0.78 -29.40
C ILE A 319 -10.88 -1.56 -30.51
N SER A 320 -10.24 -2.62 -31.03
CA SER A 320 -10.84 -3.48 -32.06
C SER A 320 -12.10 -4.19 -31.57
N PHE A 321 -12.10 -4.66 -30.29
CA PHE A 321 -13.29 -5.22 -29.65
C PHE A 321 -14.39 -4.17 -29.53
N MET A 322 -14.08 -2.99 -28.98
CA MET A 322 -15.06 -1.91 -28.81
C MET A 322 -15.63 -1.43 -30.14
N HIS A 323 -14.82 -1.40 -31.18
CA HIS A 323 -15.28 -1.00 -32.54
C HIS A 323 -16.34 -1.95 -33.09
N LEU A 324 -16.09 -3.28 -32.97
CA LEU A 324 -17.03 -4.29 -33.48
C LEU A 324 -18.21 -4.51 -32.53
N ARG A 325 -18.02 -4.40 -31.23
CA ARG A 325 -19.00 -4.80 -30.21
C ARG A 325 -19.33 -3.63 -29.25
N ARG A 326 -19.71 -2.47 -29.82
CA ARG A 326 -20.05 -1.22 -29.09
C ARG A 326 -21.15 -1.42 -28.05
N LYS A 327 -22.14 -2.28 -28.33
CA LYS A 327 -23.29 -2.55 -27.45
C LYS A 327 -23.00 -3.59 -26.37
N HIS A 328 -21.83 -4.22 -26.41
CA HIS A 328 -21.42 -5.24 -25.44
C HIS A 328 -21.25 -4.63 -24.03
N TRP A 329 -21.60 -5.38 -23.01
CA TRP A 329 -21.50 -4.92 -21.60
C TRP A 329 -20.09 -4.47 -21.21
N ALA A 330 -19.07 -5.21 -21.63
CA ALA A 330 -17.68 -4.87 -21.33
C ALA A 330 -17.28 -3.52 -21.93
N SER A 331 -17.70 -3.22 -23.21
CA SER A 331 -17.43 -1.93 -23.84
C SER A 331 -18.08 -0.77 -23.08
N LYS A 332 -19.32 -0.97 -22.62
CA LYS A 332 -20.04 0.04 -21.82
C LYS A 332 -19.45 0.21 -20.44
N LEU A 333 -19.06 -0.87 -19.76
CA LEU A 333 -18.40 -0.82 -18.45
C LEU A 333 -17.06 -0.09 -18.56
N LEU A 334 -16.23 -0.44 -19.57
CA LEU A 334 -14.94 0.22 -19.75
C LEU A 334 -15.08 1.71 -20.06
N PHE A 335 -16.06 2.10 -20.88
CA PHE A 335 -16.38 3.51 -21.13
C PHE A 335 -16.80 4.22 -19.84
N CYS A 336 -17.65 3.60 -19.03
CA CYS A 336 -18.03 4.13 -17.71
C CYS A 336 -16.82 4.29 -16.79
N CYS A 337 -15.93 3.30 -16.72
CA CYS A 337 -14.67 3.41 -15.96
C CYS A 337 -13.78 4.56 -16.47
N GLY A 338 -13.74 4.80 -17.78
CA GLY A 338 -13.03 5.96 -18.35
C GLY A 338 -13.61 7.29 -17.86
N VAL A 339 -14.94 7.41 -17.79
CA VAL A 339 -15.61 8.60 -17.22
C VAL A 339 -15.24 8.76 -15.74
N PHE A 340 -15.26 7.67 -14.97
CA PHE A 340 -14.86 7.70 -13.56
C PHE A 340 -13.39 8.10 -13.35
N ALA A 341 -12.50 7.71 -14.25
CA ALA A 341 -11.08 8.09 -14.17
C ALA A 341 -10.84 9.59 -14.43
N VAL A 342 -11.70 10.23 -15.26
CA VAL A 342 -11.51 11.62 -15.70
C VAL A 342 -12.21 12.63 -14.78
N ILE A 343 -13.27 12.24 -14.07
CA ILE A 343 -14.04 13.14 -13.21
C ILE A 343 -13.63 12.92 -11.74
N PRO A 344 -13.07 13.95 -11.04
CA PRO A 344 -12.50 13.80 -9.70
C PRO A 344 -13.44 13.16 -8.69
N ILE A 345 -14.66 13.65 -8.53
CA ILE A 345 -15.62 13.10 -7.55
C ILE A 345 -15.97 11.63 -7.83
N LEU A 346 -16.02 11.22 -9.10
CA LEU A 346 -16.28 9.83 -9.46
C LEU A 346 -15.05 8.94 -9.18
N ASN A 347 -13.84 9.43 -9.45
CA ASN A 347 -12.61 8.74 -9.11
C ASN A 347 -12.48 8.54 -7.59
N SER A 348 -12.82 9.55 -6.81
CA SER A 348 -12.70 9.52 -5.35
C SER A 348 -13.58 8.45 -4.69
N LEU A 349 -14.69 8.02 -5.33
CA LEU A 349 -15.53 6.93 -4.82
C LEU A 349 -14.76 5.62 -4.63
N PHE A 350 -13.73 5.37 -5.45
CA PHE A 350 -12.90 4.18 -5.32
C PHE A 350 -11.92 4.22 -4.15
N GLN A 351 -11.82 5.35 -3.46
CA GLN A 351 -10.89 5.59 -2.36
C GLN A 351 -11.58 6.28 -1.16
N ALA A 352 -12.80 5.83 -0.86
CA ALA A 352 -13.61 6.33 0.24
C ALA A 352 -13.83 7.85 0.22
N VAL A 353 -13.97 8.44 -0.98
CA VAL A 353 -14.23 9.86 -1.22
C VAL A 353 -13.07 10.78 -0.77
N ASN A 354 -11.84 10.29 -0.76
CA ASN A 354 -10.65 11.10 -0.48
C ASN A 354 -10.33 12.06 -1.63
N SER A 355 -9.73 13.22 -1.32
CA SER A 355 -9.43 14.28 -2.30
C SER A 355 -8.28 13.98 -3.25
N TYR A 356 -7.29 13.19 -2.83
CA TYR A 356 -6.13 12.85 -3.65
C TYR A 356 -6.53 12.04 -4.88
N TYR A 357 -5.82 12.25 -6.02
CA TYR A 357 -5.97 11.39 -7.18
C TYR A 357 -5.17 10.11 -7.02
N TYR A 358 -5.86 8.96 -7.12
CA TYR A 358 -5.20 7.65 -7.23
C TYR A 358 -5.89 6.81 -8.30
N ALA A 359 -5.08 6.18 -9.17
CA ALA A 359 -5.50 5.16 -10.13
C ALA A 359 -5.44 3.73 -9.56
N ARG A 360 -5.37 3.58 -8.22
CA ARG A 360 -5.20 2.29 -7.52
C ARG A 360 -6.28 1.25 -7.83
N TRP A 361 -7.39 1.66 -8.40
CA TRP A 361 -8.48 0.79 -8.83
C TRP A 361 -8.38 0.31 -10.30
N PHE A 362 -7.38 0.75 -11.06
CA PHE A 362 -7.27 0.48 -12.51
C PHE A 362 -7.08 -1.01 -12.84
N TYR A 363 -6.53 -1.84 -11.93
CA TYR A 363 -6.44 -3.28 -12.16
C TYR A 363 -7.80 -3.93 -12.47
N MET A 364 -8.91 -3.37 -11.98
CA MET A 364 -10.25 -3.91 -12.22
C MET A 364 -10.71 -3.71 -13.67
N PRO A 365 -10.72 -2.50 -14.26
CA PRO A 365 -10.96 -2.34 -15.68
C PRO A 365 -9.89 -2.98 -16.57
N ILE A 366 -8.63 -3.07 -16.13
CA ILE A 366 -7.56 -3.76 -16.88
C ILE A 366 -7.88 -5.26 -17.05
N LEU A 367 -8.47 -5.93 -16.07
CA LEU A 367 -8.94 -7.31 -16.23
C LEU A 367 -9.98 -7.43 -17.35
N ILE A 368 -10.87 -6.45 -17.47
CA ILE A 368 -11.85 -6.39 -18.58
C ILE A 368 -11.15 -6.10 -19.91
N MET A 369 -10.17 -5.20 -19.94
CA MET A 369 -9.35 -4.92 -21.14
C MET A 369 -8.58 -6.16 -21.62
N ALA A 370 -8.00 -6.90 -20.69
CA ALA A 370 -7.30 -8.17 -20.96
C ALA A 370 -8.26 -9.24 -21.53
N MET A 371 -9.45 -9.36 -20.96
CA MET A 371 -10.52 -10.22 -21.50
C MET A 371 -10.94 -9.79 -22.90
N MET A 372 -11.13 -8.50 -23.17
CA MET A 372 -11.49 -7.98 -24.50
C MET A 372 -10.40 -8.27 -25.54
N THR A 373 -9.13 -8.14 -25.16
CA THR A 373 -7.98 -8.47 -26.03
C THR A 373 -7.94 -9.96 -26.32
N ALA A 374 -8.11 -10.81 -25.30
CA ALA A 374 -8.21 -12.27 -25.49
C ALA A 374 -9.37 -12.66 -26.41
N HIS A 375 -10.52 -12.02 -26.23
CA HIS A 375 -11.67 -12.21 -27.12
C HIS A 375 -11.36 -11.77 -28.56
N SER A 376 -10.68 -10.63 -28.74
CA SER A 376 -10.26 -10.14 -30.06
C SER A 376 -9.29 -11.10 -30.77
N LEU A 377 -8.47 -11.84 -30.03
CA LEU A 377 -7.59 -12.86 -30.58
C LEU A 377 -8.34 -14.14 -30.97
N ASP A 378 -9.40 -14.48 -30.24
CA ASP A 378 -10.21 -15.70 -30.45
C ASP A 378 -11.28 -15.54 -31.53
N ASP A 379 -11.80 -14.33 -31.72
CA ASP A 379 -12.87 -14.00 -32.67
C ASP A 379 -12.33 -13.86 -34.07
N GLU A 380 -12.77 -14.73 -34.99
CA GLU A 380 -12.33 -14.75 -36.40
C GLU A 380 -12.74 -13.46 -37.15
N GLU A 381 -13.87 -12.83 -36.82
CA GLU A 381 -14.36 -11.62 -37.46
C GLU A 381 -13.51 -10.39 -37.11
N ASN A 382 -12.83 -10.45 -35.96
CA ASN A 382 -11.99 -9.36 -35.45
C ASN A 382 -10.57 -9.42 -36.06
N SER A 383 -10.31 -8.57 -37.03
CA SER A 383 -8.98 -8.50 -37.66
C SER A 383 -7.88 -7.89 -36.78
N GLY A 384 -8.23 -7.12 -35.74
CA GLY A 384 -7.30 -6.40 -34.85
C GLY A 384 -6.67 -5.13 -35.44
N PHE A 385 -6.79 -4.89 -36.75
CA PHE A 385 -6.08 -3.80 -37.44
C PHE A 385 -6.63 -2.40 -37.10
N THR A 386 -7.90 -2.26 -36.75
CA THR A 386 -8.48 -0.96 -36.34
C THR A 386 -7.80 -0.42 -35.10
N GLY A 387 -7.71 -1.25 -34.07
CA GLY A 387 -7.02 -0.85 -32.83
C GLY A 387 -5.52 -0.64 -33.04
N LEU A 388 -4.88 -1.49 -33.84
CA LEU A 388 -3.44 -1.36 -34.13
C LEU A 388 -3.11 -0.02 -34.81
N LYS A 389 -3.95 0.44 -35.78
CA LYS A 389 -3.77 1.76 -36.41
C LYS A 389 -3.85 2.90 -35.40
N VAL A 390 -4.79 2.82 -34.44
CA VAL A 390 -4.90 3.83 -33.38
C VAL A 390 -3.68 3.79 -32.47
N CYS A 391 -3.22 2.61 -32.05
CA CYS A 391 -2.01 2.49 -31.24
C CYS A 391 -0.78 3.06 -31.97
N ALA A 392 -0.61 2.77 -33.26
CA ALA A 392 0.51 3.33 -34.04
C ALA A 392 0.43 4.86 -34.14
N ALA A 393 -0.77 5.42 -34.39
CA ALA A 393 -0.96 6.86 -34.43
C ALA A 393 -0.63 7.53 -33.08
N MET A 394 -1.04 6.92 -31.96
CA MET A 394 -0.75 7.42 -30.61
C MET A 394 0.75 7.33 -30.29
N THR A 395 1.42 6.23 -30.65
CA THR A 395 2.87 6.10 -30.48
C THR A 395 3.63 7.17 -31.26
N ILE A 396 3.20 7.44 -32.50
CA ILE A 396 3.79 8.54 -33.30
C ILE A 396 3.54 9.90 -32.63
N ALA A 397 2.32 10.12 -32.12
CA ALA A 397 2.00 11.38 -31.43
C ALA A 397 2.91 11.59 -30.20
N PHE A 398 3.10 10.57 -29.36
CA PHE A 398 4.01 10.67 -28.21
C PHE A 398 5.47 10.83 -28.62
N ALA A 399 5.93 10.13 -29.67
CA ALA A 399 7.27 10.34 -30.21
C ALA A 399 7.48 11.78 -30.71
N VAL A 400 6.47 12.37 -31.36
CA VAL A 400 6.52 13.78 -31.78
C VAL A 400 6.56 14.72 -30.57
N ILE A 401 5.74 14.45 -29.52
CA ILE A 401 5.79 15.24 -28.28
C ILE A 401 7.19 15.19 -27.67
N GLY A 402 7.83 14.01 -27.61
CA GLY A 402 9.19 13.85 -27.10
C GLY A 402 10.27 14.63 -27.88
N CYS A 403 9.97 15.01 -29.14
CA CYS A 403 10.89 15.85 -29.92
C CYS A 403 10.83 17.34 -29.56
N PHE A 404 9.81 17.79 -28.80
CA PHE A 404 9.71 19.18 -28.40
C PHE A 404 10.76 19.56 -27.35
N PRO A 405 11.07 20.87 -27.23
CA PRO A 405 11.95 21.35 -26.15
C PRO A 405 11.21 21.34 -24.80
N ALA A 406 11.93 20.99 -23.73
CA ALA A 406 11.48 21.30 -22.37
C ALA A 406 11.44 22.82 -22.16
N LYS A 407 10.75 23.29 -21.11
CA LYS A 407 10.84 24.71 -20.71
C LYS A 407 12.28 25.01 -20.35
N PRO A 408 12.94 25.99 -21.04
CA PRO A 408 14.30 26.37 -20.72
C PRO A 408 14.37 26.92 -19.28
N LYS A 409 15.41 26.56 -18.55
CA LYS A 409 15.76 27.26 -17.29
C LYS A 409 16.22 28.69 -17.66
N ASP A 410 16.07 29.62 -16.69
CA ASP A 410 16.39 31.02 -16.92
C ASP A 410 17.78 31.21 -17.58
N GLY A 411 17.79 31.83 -18.76
CA GLY A 411 19.00 32.10 -19.53
C GLY A 411 19.43 31.02 -20.54
N GLU A 412 18.77 29.85 -20.58
CA GLU A 412 19.08 28.80 -21.55
C GLU A 412 18.22 28.87 -22.81
N LYS A 413 18.81 28.50 -23.97
CA LYS A 413 18.03 28.35 -25.21
C LYS A 413 17.30 27.03 -25.22
N ALA A 414 16.04 27.06 -25.66
CA ALA A 414 15.24 25.85 -25.85
C ALA A 414 15.94 24.88 -26.82
N LYS A 415 16.21 23.65 -26.37
CA LYS A 415 16.85 22.59 -27.18
C LYS A 415 15.77 21.57 -27.58
N LEU A 416 15.76 21.15 -28.85
CA LEU A 416 14.86 20.06 -29.31
C LEU A 416 15.25 18.73 -28.63
N PHE A 417 14.29 17.83 -28.52
CA PHE A 417 14.42 16.49 -27.92
C PHE A 417 14.71 16.49 -26.41
N THR A 418 14.30 17.53 -25.70
CA THR A 418 14.50 17.65 -24.24
C THR A 418 13.20 17.64 -23.45
N MET A 419 12.05 17.40 -24.09
CA MET A 419 10.75 17.34 -23.40
C MET A 419 10.68 16.22 -22.35
N PRO A 420 11.19 14.99 -22.61
CA PRO A 420 11.21 13.95 -21.58
C PRO A 420 12.23 14.27 -20.47
N GLU A 421 11.92 13.94 -19.23
CA GLU A 421 12.83 14.07 -18.08
C GLU A 421 14.09 13.21 -18.26
N ASP A 422 13.92 11.94 -18.68
CA ASP A 422 15.01 11.08 -19.15
C ASP A 422 14.84 10.75 -20.63
N VAL A 423 15.66 11.39 -21.46
CA VAL A 423 15.60 11.27 -22.91
C VAL A 423 15.94 9.85 -23.38
N LEU A 424 16.93 9.20 -22.74
CA LEU A 424 17.36 7.86 -23.16
C LEU A 424 16.27 6.82 -22.85
N TYR A 425 15.75 6.83 -21.65
CA TYR A 425 14.68 5.91 -21.23
C TYR A 425 13.43 6.11 -22.08
N PHE A 426 13.06 7.35 -22.36
CA PHE A 426 11.93 7.65 -23.23
C PHE A 426 12.06 7.01 -24.62
N TRP A 427 13.22 7.17 -25.27
CA TRP A 427 13.42 6.59 -26.60
C TRP A 427 13.55 5.08 -26.58
N ILE A 428 14.08 4.48 -25.51
CA ILE A 428 14.03 3.03 -25.28
C ILE A 428 12.56 2.57 -25.19
N THR A 429 11.74 3.27 -24.42
CA THR A 429 10.29 2.95 -24.27
C THR A 429 9.54 3.07 -25.59
N ILE A 430 9.80 4.12 -26.39
CA ILE A 430 9.27 4.24 -27.75
C ILE A 430 9.72 3.08 -28.64
N GLY A 431 11.01 2.72 -28.60
CA GLY A 431 11.57 1.60 -29.36
C GLY A 431 10.91 0.26 -29.01
N VAL A 432 10.73 -0.02 -27.72
CA VAL A 432 10.01 -1.21 -27.23
C VAL A 432 8.56 -1.21 -27.69
N THR A 433 7.89 -0.05 -27.60
CA THR A 433 6.49 0.08 -28.06
C THR A 433 6.37 -0.19 -29.56
N VAL A 434 7.26 0.34 -30.38
CA VAL A 434 7.29 0.11 -31.83
C VAL A 434 7.56 -1.36 -32.14
N LEU A 435 8.53 -2.01 -31.45
CA LEU A 435 8.79 -3.44 -31.59
C LEU A 435 7.52 -4.27 -31.31
N PHE A 436 6.82 -3.95 -30.24
CA PHE A 436 5.57 -4.63 -29.88
C PHE A 436 4.46 -4.41 -30.92
N LEU A 437 4.32 -3.20 -31.44
CA LEU A 437 3.35 -2.92 -32.52
C LEU A 437 3.67 -3.70 -33.79
N VAL A 438 4.95 -3.86 -34.15
CA VAL A 438 5.37 -4.70 -35.28
C VAL A 438 5.03 -6.16 -35.02
N CYS A 439 5.32 -6.69 -33.83
CA CYS A 439 4.96 -8.05 -33.44
C CYS A 439 3.42 -8.26 -33.45
N ALA A 440 2.65 -7.32 -32.91
CA ALA A 440 1.20 -7.34 -32.95
C ALA A 440 0.65 -7.32 -34.40
N PHE A 441 1.26 -6.49 -35.28
CA PHE A 441 0.92 -6.48 -36.72
C PHE A 441 1.15 -7.84 -37.37
N LEU A 442 2.29 -8.48 -37.10
CA LEU A 442 2.59 -9.82 -37.67
C LEU A 442 1.60 -10.87 -37.13
N ILE A 443 1.23 -10.81 -35.85
CA ILE A 443 0.20 -11.68 -35.24
C ILE A 443 -1.15 -11.48 -35.93
N PHE A 444 -1.65 -10.27 -36.06
CA PHE A 444 -2.94 -10.00 -36.70
C PHE A 444 -2.93 -10.32 -38.21
N ARG A 445 -1.79 -10.10 -38.91
CA ARG A 445 -1.62 -10.50 -40.31
C ARG A 445 -1.68 -12.01 -40.46
N ARG A 446 -1.02 -12.79 -39.57
CA ARG A 446 -1.08 -14.27 -39.58
C ARG A 446 -2.46 -14.77 -39.22
N LYS A 447 -3.12 -14.14 -38.25
CA LYS A 447 -4.53 -14.43 -37.90
C LYS A 447 -5.46 -14.26 -39.09
N LYS A 448 -5.40 -13.13 -39.79
CA LYS A 448 -6.23 -12.88 -41.00
C LYS A 448 -6.00 -13.91 -42.10
N LYS A 449 -4.81 -14.51 -42.18
CA LYS A 449 -4.49 -15.58 -43.15
C LYS A 449 -4.83 -16.98 -42.63
N GLY A 450 -5.45 -17.11 -41.43
CA GLY A 450 -5.74 -18.44 -40.83
C GLY A 450 -4.49 -19.23 -40.42
N ARG A 451 -3.32 -18.59 -40.33
CA ARG A 451 -2.02 -19.24 -40.07
C ARG A 451 -1.45 -18.91 -38.67
N LEU A 452 -2.30 -18.45 -37.76
CA LEU A 452 -1.87 -18.04 -36.43
C LEU A 452 -1.70 -19.26 -35.52
N SER A 453 -0.48 -19.47 -34.99
CA SER A 453 -0.26 -20.36 -33.85
C SER A 453 -0.58 -19.62 -32.55
N THR A 454 -1.65 -20.01 -31.88
CA THR A 454 -2.07 -19.39 -30.61
C THR A 454 -1.09 -19.68 -29.46
N ALA A 455 -0.35 -20.80 -29.53
CA ALA A 455 0.74 -21.09 -28.57
C ALA A 455 1.92 -20.12 -28.75
N PHE A 456 2.24 -19.77 -29.99
CA PHE A 456 3.26 -18.77 -30.30
C PHE A 456 2.88 -17.38 -29.74
N VAL A 457 1.59 -17.01 -29.82
CA VAL A 457 1.10 -15.74 -29.22
C VAL A 457 1.32 -15.73 -27.70
N VAL A 458 1.04 -16.84 -27.00
CA VAL A 458 1.30 -16.96 -25.55
C VAL A 458 2.79 -16.74 -25.26
N PHE A 459 3.65 -17.40 -26.02
CA PHE A 459 5.12 -17.27 -25.85
C PHE A 459 5.60 -15.83 -26.06
N VAL A 460 5.21 -15.21 -27.17
CA VAL A 460 5.60 -13.81 -27.48
C VAL A 460 5.03 -12.85 -26.41
N THR A 461 3.84 -13.09 -25.88
CA THR A 461 3.26 -12.27 -24.79
C THR A 461 4.08 -12.41 -23.50
N ALA A 462 4.50 -13.63 -23.14
CA ALA A 462 5.35 -13.82 -21.98
C ALA A 462 6.71 -13.10 -22.13
N VAL A 463 7.35 -13.22 -23.29
CA VAL A 463 8.60 -12.50 -23.61
C VAL A 463 8.41 -10.98 -23.55
N SER A 464 7.32 -10.48 -24.13
CA SER A 464 7.00 -9.04 -24.08
C SER A 464 6.75 -8.54 -22.64
N SER A 465 6.14 -9.39 -21.81
CA SER A 465 5.95 -9.11 -20.38
C SER A 465 7.29 -9.02 -19.64
N ILE A 466 8.21 -9.94 -19.89
CA ILE A 466 9.58 -9.87 -19.34
C ILE A 466 10.26 -8.57 -19.76
N ILE A 467 10.20 -8.19 -21.03
CA ILE A 467 10.82 -6.95 -21.52
C ILE A 467 10.22 -5.73 -20.81
N CYS A 468 8.88 -5.64 -20.69
CA CYS A 468 8.23 -4.52 -20.00
C CYS A 468 8.65 -4.41 -18.54
N VAL A 469 8.59 -5.53 -17.79
CA VAL A 469 8.95 -5.52 -16.36
C VAL A 469 10.42 -5.18 -16.21
N PHE A 470 11.29 -5.88 -16.95
CA PHE A 470 12.75 -5.73 -16.83
C PHE A 470 13.22 -4.31 -17.18
N THR A 471 12.72 -3.70 -18.26
CA THR A 471 13.12 -2.34 -18.65
C THR A 471 12.71 -1.31 -17.61
N THR A 472 11.50 -1.42 -17.05
CA THR A 472 11.01 -0.49 -16.02
C THR A 472 11.74 -0.69 -14.70
N THR A 473 11.92 -1.95 -14.24
CA THR A 473 12.58 -2.23 -12.95
C THR A 473 14.06 -1.92 -12.98
N LEU A 474 14.76 -2.24 -14.07
CA LEU A 474 16.20 -1.94 -14.21
C LEU A 474 16.46 -0.42 -14.25
N TYR A 475 15.64 0.32 -15.01
CA TYR A 475 15.74 1.78 -15.05
C TYR A 475 15.54 2.38 -13.65
N ALA A 476 14.49 1.96 -12.96
CA ALA A 476 14.16 2.48 -11.64
C ALA A 476 15.22 2.12 -10.58
N ALA A 477 15.70 0.88 -10.56
CA ALA A 477 16.73 0.44 -9.61
C ALA A 477 18.04 1.21 -9.79
N ASN A 478 18.44 1.47 -11.05
CA ASN A 478 19.68 2.20 -11.33
C ASN A 478 19.60 3.72 -11.04
N SER A 479 18.39 4.24 -10.82
CA SER A 479 18.19 5.69 -10.68
C SER A 479 18.40 6.21 -9.27
N VAL A 480 18.46 5.37 -8.22
CA VAL A 480 18.29 5.88 -6.84
C VAL A 480 19.34 5.44 -5.84
N THR A 481 19.69 4.18 -5.70
CA THR A 481 20.58 3.75 -4.62
C THR A 481 21.37 2.53 -5.05
N SER A 482 22.62 2.43 -4.62
CA SER A 482 23.36 1.18 -4.74
C SER A 482 22.68 0.10 -3.95
N ALA A 483 22.18 -0.94 -4.64
CA ALA A 483 21.56 -2.11 -3.98
C ALA A 483 22.52 -2.74 -2.98
N ARG A 484 23.81 -2.77 -3.31
CA ARG A 484 24.86 -3.32 -2.44
C ARG A 484 24.93 -2.57 -1.13
N GLU A 485 24.89 -1.25 -1.21
CA GLU A 485 24.96 -0.38 -0.06
C GLU A 485 23.75 -0.57 0.89
N TYR A 486 22.54 -0.67 0.33
CA TYR A 486 21.35 -0.97 1.13
C TYR A 486 21.45 -2.35 1.80
N ILE A 487 22.02 -3.35 1.12
CA ILE A 487 22.23 -4.67 1.70
C ILE A 487 23.21 -4.59 2.88
N ASP A 488 24.37 -3.96 2.65
CA ASP A 488 25.46 -3.87 3.64
C ASP A 488 24.98 -3.08 4.88
N THR A 489 24.29 -1.96 4.70
CA THR A 489 23.86 -1.09 5.78
C THR A 489 22.57 -1.56 6.48
N ALA A 490 21.51 -1.88 5.72
CA ALA A 490 20.21 -2.13 6.29
C ALA A 490 19.94 -3.61 6.60
N ILE A 491 20.28 -4.52 5.66
CA ILE A 491 19.94 -5.95 5.78
C ILE A 491 20.98 -6.71 6.59
N ASP A 492 22.26 -6.57 6.25
CA ASP A 492 23.38 -7.22 6.93
C ASP A 492 23.90 -6.37 8.11
N GLY A 493 23.10 -5.36 8.53
CA GLY A 493 23.46 -4.36 9.54
C GLY A 493 23.43 -4.86 11.00
N GLU A 494 23.63 -6.14 11.28
CA GLU A 494 23.78 -6.62 12.66
C GLU A 494 25.01 -5.96 13.35
N ASP A 495 26.06 -5.68 12.60
CA ASP A 495 27.27 -5.00 13.09
C ASP A 495 27.08 -3.50 13.28
N GLU A 496 25.94 -2.93 12.82
CA GLU A 496 25.56 -1.53 13.06
C GLU A 496 24.91 -1.31 14.43
N VAL A 497 24.54 -2.38 15.13
CA VAL A 497 23.91 -2.27 16.46
C VAL A 497 24.97 -2.00 17.52
N TRP A 498 25.11 -0.72 17.93
CA TRP A 498 26.06 -0.32 18.96
C TRP A 498 25.78 -0.92 20.34
N GLU A 499 24.52 -0.90 20.75
CA GLU A 499 24.02 -1.51 21.98
C GLU A 499 22.67 -2.17 21.70
N PRO A 500 22.50 -3.46 22.00
CA PRO A 500 21.23 -4.16 21.80
C PRO A 500 20.21 -3.77 22.89
N VAL A 501 18.94 -3.69 22.51
CA VAL A 501 17.82 -3.56 23.45
C VAL A 501 17.42 -4.94 23.95
N SER A 502 17.16 -5.07 25.26
CA SER A 502 16.66 -6.27 25.92
C SER A 502 15.41 -5.95 26.74
N GLU A 503 14.73 -7.01 27.23
CA GLU A 503 13.52 -6.82 28.06
C GLU A 503 13.75 -5.90 29.25
N ASP A 504 14.97 -5.87 29.81
CA ASP A 504 15.37 -5.09 31.02
C ASP A 504 16.19 -3.82 30.68
N ASN A 505 16.54 -3.60 29.40
CA ASN A 505 17.33 -2.46 28.94
C ASN A 505 16.62 -1.77 27.77
N PHE A 506 15.66 -0.90 28.10
CA PHE A 506 14.89 -0.17 27.09
C PHE A 506 15.47 1.21 26.85
N PHE A 507 15.74 1.52 25.60
CA PHE A 507 15.99 2.88 25.12
C PHE A 507 15.52 3.01 23.68
N ARG A 508 15.39 4.23 23.20
CA ARG A 508 15.19 4.52 21.77
C ARG A 508 16.47 5.12 21.18
N ILE A 509 16.57 4.99 19.87
CA ILE A 509 17.56 5.70 19.08
C ILE A 509 16.90 6.77 18.21
N ASP A 510 17.68 7.76 17.80
CA ASP A 510 17.40 8.60 16.64
C ASP A 510 18.43 8.27 15.54
N ILE A 511 18.08 8.44 14.28
CA ILE A 511 18.90 8.04 13.15
C ILE A 511 18.77 9.06 12.01
N SER A 512 19.74 9.13 11.13
CA SER A 512 19.71 9.96 9.91
C SER A 512 18.45 9.72 9.09
N ALA A 513 17.95 10.77 8.44
CA ALA A 513 16.62 10.81 7.82
C ALA A 513 16.37 9.71 6.76
N ASP A 514 17.41 9.33 6.03
CA ASP A 514 17.31 8.35 4.95
C ASP A 514 17.22 6.90 5.44
N CYS A 515 17.51 6.67 6.74
CA CYS A 515 17.55 5.36 7.39
C CYS A 515 16.34 5.08 8.30
N ASP A 516 15.24 5.81 8.17
CA ASP A 516 14.10 5.82 9.12
C ASP A 516 13.62 4.44 9.60
N ASN A 517 13.59 3.43 8.74
CA ASN A 517 13.09 2.10 9.07
C ASN A 517 14.18 1.01 9.20
N TYR A 518 15.47 1.36 9.10
CA TYR A 518 16.55 0.40 9.35
C TYR A 518 16.48 -0.19 10.76
N PRO A 519 16.18 0.60 11.81
CA PRO A 519 16.02 0.09 13.17
C PRO A 519 14.99 -1.03 13.31
N MET A 520 13.97 -1.10 12.42
CA MET A 520 12.98 -2.20 12.41
C MET A 520 13.63 -3.55 12.04
N ILE A 521 14.63 -3.54 11.17
CA ILE A 521 15.39 -4.75 10.79
C ILE A 521 16.34 -5.14 11.91
N TRP A 522 16.98 -4.14 12.54
CA TRP A 522 17.95 -4.32 13.62
C TRP A 522 17.33 -4.65 14.99
N GLY A 523 16.00 -4.52 15.13
CA GLY A 523 15.33 -4.73 16.41
C GLY A 523 15.61 -3.63 17.45
N LEU A 524 15.74 -2.38 16.99
CA LEU A 524 15.92 -1.19 17.83
C LEU A 524 14.68 -0.30 17.83
N PRO A 525 14.15 0.08 19.00
CA PRO A 525 13.11 1.12 19.11
C PRO A 525 13.65 2.47 18.63
N THR A 526 12.84 3.25 17.93
CA THR A 526 13.24 4.53 17.35
C THR A 526 12.18 5.60 17.53
N MET A 527 12.57 6.87 17.45
CA MET A 527 11.65 7.99 17.34
C MET A 527 11.32 8.37 15.87
N ARG A 528 11.92 7.69 14.91
CA ARG A 528 11.70 7.89 13.48
C ARG A 528 11.01 6.69 12.86
N ALA A 529 10.11 6.94 11.94
CA ALA A 529 9.48 5.88 11.14
C ALA A 529 8.93 6.42 9.84
N PHE A 530 9.05 5.65 8.78
CA PHE A 530 8.36 5.87 7.53
C PHE A 530 7.21 4.86 7.39
N GLN A 531 6.06 5.19 7.96
CA GLN A 531 4.85 4.35 7.96
C GLN A 531 3.59 5.20 7.97
N SER A 532 2.69 4.98 7.01
CA SER A 532 1.48 5.80 6.83
C SER A 532 0.40 5.53 7.87
N VAL A 533 0.40 4.37 8.51
CA VAL A 533 -0.61 3.97 9.50
C VAL A 533 0.06 3.68 10.83
N VAL A 534 -0.14 4.55 11.80
CA VAL A 534 0.36 4.45 13.18
C VAL A 534 -0.74 4.85 14.15
N ASN A 535 -0.47 4.73 15.44
CA ASN A 535 -1.39 5.18 16.49
C ASN A 535 -1.72 6.67 16.31
N THR A 536 -3.01 7.02 16.40
CA THR A 536 -3.51 8.40 16.24
C THR A 536 -2.85 9.38 17.21
N SER A 537 -2.57 8.95 18.43
CA SER A 537 -1.92 9.78 19.46
C SER A 537 -0.52 10.27 19.04
N ILE A 538 0.20 9.51 18.19
CA ILE A 538 1.46 9.97 17.60
C ILE A 538 1.22 11.14 16.65
N MET A 539 0.16 11.04 15.82
CA MET A 539 -0.20 12.10 14.87
C MET A 539 -0.64 13.38 15.59
N ASP A 540 -1.47 13.23 16.63
CA ASP A 540 -1.94 14.34 17.47
C ASP A 540 -0.74 15.06 18.09
N PHE A 541 0.15 14.30 18.72
CA PHE A 541 1.34 14.85 19.39
C PHE A 541 2.26 15.61 18.43
N TYR A 542 2.67 14.99 17.31
CA TYR A 542 3.59 15.63 16.37
C TYR A 542 2.98 16.89 15.75
N SER A 543 1.67 16.85 15.40
CA SER A 543 0.94 18.04 14.96
C SER A 543 0.96 19.15 16.01
N TYR A 544 0.79 18.79 17.28
CA TYR A 544 0.76 19.72 18.40
C TYR A 544 2.08 20.46 18.62
N VAL A 545 3.20 19.75 18.47
CA VAL A 545 4.55 20.36 18.60
C VAL A 545 5.10 20.89 17.28
N GLY A 546 4.35 20.78 16.17
CA GLY A 546 4.71 21.37 14.88
C GLY A 546 5.63 20.53 14.02
N VAL A 547 5.76 19.25 14.29
CA VAL A 547 6.43 18.30 13.43
C VAL A 547 5.43 17.78 12.40
N PRO A 548 5.67 17.96 11.10
CA PRO A 548 4.82 17.37 10.06
C PRO A 548 4.79 15.84 10.20
N ARG A 549 3.57 15.27 10.24
CA ARG A 549 3.38 13.82 10.34
C ARG A 549 2.27 13.37 9.40
N ASP A 550 2.62 13.15 8.14
CA ASP A 550 1.68 12.58 7.17
C ASP A 550 1.95 11.08 6.92
N VAL A 551 3.12 10.72 6.43
CA VAL A 551 3.56 9.34 6.16
C VAL A 551 4.76 8.92 6.98
N ALA A 552 5.43 9.87 7.66
CA ALA A 552 6.66 9.62 8.40
C ALA A 552 6.77 10.48 9.66
N SER A 553 7.36 9.93 10.70
CA SER A 553 7.79 10.65 11.91
C SER A 553 9.24 11.06 11.73
N ARG A 554 9.49 12.36 11.51
CA ARG A 554 10.81 12.93 11.20
C ARG A 554 11.00 14.25 11.92
N ALA A 555 11.21 14.21 13.24
CA ALA A 555 11.53 15.40 14.00
C ALA A 555 12.92 15.93 13.62
N LYS A 556 12.99 17.20 13.21
CA LYS A 556 14.27 17.88 12.93
C LYS A 556 15.16 17.92 14.17
N LEU A 557 16.46 18.11 14.00
CA LEU A 557 17.41 18.21 15.12
C LEU A 557 17.09 19.40 16.04
N SER A 558 16.49 20.48 15.50
CA SER A 558 16.01 21.63 16.28
C SER A 558 14.95 21.30 17.35
N HIS A 559 14.24 20.18 17.21
CA HIS A 559 13.36 19.62 18.23
C HIS A 559 14.15 18.76 19.24
N TYR A 560 15.28 19.27 19.74
CA TYR A 560 16.22 18.50 20.57
C TYR A 560 15.59 17.99 21.89
N THR A 561 14.62 18.71 22.44
CA THR A 561 13.95 18.33 23.71
C THR A 561 13.15 17.04 23.60
N LEU A 562 12.72 16.67 22.40
CA LEU A 562 12.02 15.40 22.16
C LEU A 562 12.91 14.18 22.45
N ARG A 563 14.26 14.32 22.34
CA ARG A 563 15.18 13.21 22.63
C ARG A 563 15.18 12.83 24.10
N GLY A 564 15.14 13.83 25.01
CA GLY A 564 14.97 13.59 26.45
C GLY A 564 13.57 13.02 26.78
N LEU A 565 12.52 13.62 26.20
CA LEU A 565 11.13 13.20 26.42
C LEU A 565 10.86 11.75 25.97
N PHE A 566 11.52 11.29 24.91
CA PHE A 566 11.31 9.97 24.31
C PHE A 566 12.28 8.90 24.75
N SER A 567 13.13 9.16 25.73
CA SER A 567 14.16 8.22 26.17
C SER A 567 15.11 7.80 25.05
N VAL A 568 15.59 8.78 24.28
CA VAL A 568 16.57 8.55 23.21
C VAL A 568 17.97 8.55 23.80
N LYS A 569 18.66 7.40 23.70
CA LYS A 569 20.02 7.22 24.24
C LYS A 569 21.10 7.50 23.21
N TYR A 570 20.89 7.09 21.97
CA TYR A 570 21.88 7.25 20.89
C TYR A 570 21.31 7.96 19.68
N TYR A 571 22.18 8.72 18.97
CA TYR A 571 21.95 9.23 17.64
C TYR A 571 22.93 8.59 16.66
N TYR A 572 22.39 7.95 15.62
CA TYR A 572 23.13 7.31 14.55
C TYR A 572 23.20 8.26 13.36
N LYS A 573 24.37 8.86 13.12
CA LYS A 573 24.62 9.73 12.01
C LYS A 573 25.27 8.94 10.88
N GLU A 574 24.61 8.87 9.73
CA GLU A 574 25.15 8.20 8.55
C GLU A 574 26.41 8.90 8.04
N LYS A 575 27.45 8.12 7.72
CA LYS A 575 28.77 8.62 7.30
C LYS A 575 28.84 9.14 5.84
N LYS A 576 27.75 9.06 5.07
CA LYS A 576 27.78 9.33 3.64
C LYS A 576 27.83 10.79 3.25
N GLU A 577 28.71 11.04 2.26
CA GLU A 577 28.63 12.19 1.38
C GLU A 577 27.64 11.88 0.24
N GLY A 578 26.57 12.65 0.18
CA GLY A 578 25.83 12.95 -1.04
C GLY A 578 25.08 11.82 -1.74
N CYS A 579 24.07 11.20 -1.12
CA CYS A 579 22.97 10.56 -1.85
C CYS A 579 21.63 11.10 -1.33
N SER A 580 21.02 11.99 -2.09
CA SER A 580 19.85 12.73 -1.65
C SER A 580 18.53 11.99 -1.94
N TYR A 581 18.16 11.08 -1.05
CA TYR A 581 16.75 10.76 -0.85
C TYR A 581 15.99 12.03 -0.38
N GLU A 582 16.68 13.00 0.23
CA GLU A 582 16.17 14.35 0.50
C GLU A 582 15.75 15.10 -0.77
N GLU A 583 16.36 14.89 -1.92
CA GLU A 583 15.90 15.46 -3.19
C GLU A 583 14.58 14.84 -3.65
N LEU A 584 14.36 13.55 -3.39
CA LEU A 584 13.08 12.88 -3.66
C LEU A 584 11.96 13.39 -2.73
N LEU A 585 12.29 13.75 -1.50
CA LEU A 585 11.33 14.23 -0.48
C LEU A 585 11.20 15.76 -0.47
N ARG A 586 12.19 16.52 -0.95
CA ARG A 586 12.07 17.97 -1.16
C ARG A 586 11.08 18.33 -2.26
N SER A 587 10.64 17.36 -3.04
CA SER A 587 9.64 17.54 -4.08
C SER A 587 8.20 17.32 -3.58
N THR A 588 7.96 17.11 -2.30
CA THR A 588 6.62 17.31 -1.73
C THR A 588 6.46 18.80 -1.41
N PRO A 589 5.53 19.50 -2.05
CA PRO A 589 5.35 20.93 -1.81
C PRO A 589 4.81 21.12 -0.38
N ASP A 590 5.68 21.63 0.51
CA ASP A 590 5.18 22.36 1.67
C ASP A 590 4.40 23.56 1.15
N SER A 591 3.09 23.52 1.29
CA SER A 591 2.25 24.71 1.13
C SER A 591 2.57 25.65 2.28
N SER A 592 3.61 26.44 2.16
CA SER A 592 3.79 27.79 2.71
C SER A 592 5.26 28.10 2.97
N SER A 593 5.71 29.08 2.28
CA SER A 593 6.66 30.11 2.60
C SER A 593 7.85 30.28 1.69
N SER A 594 7.83 31.42 1.08
CA SER A 594 8.86 32.13 0.32
C SER A 594 10.15 32.38 1.13
N SER A 595 11.22 32.41 0.36
CA SER A 595 12.37 33.31 0.41
C SER A 595 13.73 32.78 0.88
N SER A 596 14.62 32.99 -0.07
CA SER A 596 15.99 33.47 -0.05
C SER A 596 17.15 32.52 0.30
N SER A 597 17.83 32.19 -0.80
CA SER A 597 19.28 32.22 -1.09
C SER A 597 20.27 32.43 0.07
N ASN A 598 21.26 31.57 0.20
CA ASN A 598 22.61 31.92 -0.20
C ASN A 598 23.63 30.79 0.00
N SER A 599 24.40 30.62 -1.06
CA SER A 599 25.82 30.27 -1.20
C SER A 599 26.46 29.18 -0.33
N ALA A 600 26.97 28.22 -1.06
CA ALA A 600 28.01 27.27 -0.69
C ALA A 600 29.29 27.97 -0.21
N ASP A 601 29.87 27.41 0.85
CA ASP A 601 31.30 27.42 1.05
C ASP A 601 31.77 26.00 1.38
N GLU A 602 32.65 25.52 0.53
CA GLU A 602 33.38 24.25 0.68
C GLU A 602 34.52 24.43 1.71
N ASN A 603 34.81 23.32 2.39
CA ASN A 603 35.93 22.98 3.24
C ASN A 603 35.89 23.39 4.71
N THR A 604 35.48 22.42 5.52
CA THR A 604 36.26 22.02 6.70
C THR A 604 35.83 20.66 7.20
N ASP A 605 36.69 19.66 7.06
CA ASP A 605 36.62 18.35 7.76
C ASP A 605 36.84 18.56 9.26
N ILE A 606 35.79 18.68 10.00
CA ILE A 606 35.73 18.38 11.45
C ILE A 606 34.34 17.84 11.71
N ALA A 607 34.25 16.63 12.28
CA ALA A 607 33.01 16.03 12.76
C ALA A 607 32.39 16.91 13.84
N ILE A 608 31.69 17.97 13.45
CA ILE A 608 30.96 18.84 14.37
C ILE A 608 29.65 18.12 14.65
N ILE A 609 29.42 17.77 15.92
CA ILE A 609 28.05 17.55 16.42
C ILE A 609 27.24 18.73 15.89
N PRO A 610 26.11 18.50 15.21
CA PRO A 610 25.31 19.63 14.84
C PRO A 610 25.07 20.50 16.09
N ASP A 611 25.34 21.80 16.05
CA ASP A 611 25.02 22.75 17.14
C ASP A 611 23.57 22.65 17.62
N GLU A 612 22.76 21.91 16.88
CA GLU A 612 21.37 21.60 17.08
C GLU A 612 21.09 20.51 18.13
N LEU A 613 22.04 19.56 18.40
CA LEU A 613 21.87 18.50 19.42
C LEU A 613 22.75 18.81 20.65
N PRO A 614 22.22 19.49 21.66
CA PRO A 614 22.97 19.77 22.86
C PRO A 614 23.26 18.49 23.63
N ASP A 615 24.51 18.39 24.12
CA ASP A 615 24.96 17.33 25.04
C ASP A 615 24.92 15.90 24.46
N PHE A 616 25.06 15.79 23.14
CA PHE A 616 25.38 14.53 22.48
C PHE A 616 26.89 14.43 22.29
N ARG A 617 27.50 13.37 22.81
CA ARG A 617 28.91 13.11 22.75
C ARG A 617 29.22 11.96 21.80
N TYR A 618 30.19 12.14 20.92
CA TYR A 618 30.69 11.06 20.07
C TYR A 618 31.32 9.96 20.97
N VAL A 619 30.85 8.72 20.77
CA VAL A 619 31.31 7.57 21.56
C VAL A 619 32.00 6.51 20.72
N GLY A 620 31.86 6.56 19.40
CA GLY A 620 32.47 5.64 18.47
C GLY A 620 31.76 5.63 17.14
N GLU A 621 32.12 4.65 16.32
CA GLU A 621 31.53 4.46 15.00
C GLU A 621 31.35 2.98 14.69
N THR A 622 30.39 2.71 13.84
CA THR A 622 30.23 1.42 13.13
C THR A 622 30.76 1.56 11.70
N GLU A 623 30.56 0.57 10.85
CA GLU A 623 31.02 0.67 9.46
C GLU A 623 30.39 1.88 8.74
N HIS A 624 29.08 2.11 8.91
CA HIS A 624 28.34 3.13 8.17
C HIS A 624 27.83 4.30 9.03
N PHE A 625 27.96 4.26 10.36
CA PHE A 625 27.46 5.32 11.25
C PHE A 625 28.49 5.82 12.24
N GLU A 626 28.44 7.14 12.50
CA GLU A 626 28.99 7.78 13.69
C GLU A 626 27.97 7.68 14.80
N ILE A 627 28.38 7.26 16.01
CA ILE A 627 27.49 7.05 17.15
C ILE A 627 27.71 8.14 18.18
N TYR A 628 26.63 8.82 18.52
CA TYR A 628 26.61 9.87 19.54
C TYR A 628 25.70 9.45 20.70
N GLU A 629 26.24 9.47 21.92
CA GLU A 629 25.49 9.18 23.13
C GLU A 629 24.90 10.48 23.71
N ASN A 630 23.61 10.42 24.09
CA ASN A 630 22.92 11.52 24.74
C ASN A 630 23.28 11.55 26.25
N GLU A 631 24.12 12.51 26.68
CA GLU A 631 24.47 12.70 28.10
C GLU A 631 23.28 13.17 28.95
N LEU A 632 22.19 13.60 28.29
CA LEU A 632 20.92 14.00 28.92
C LEU A 632 19.83 12.92 28.75
N TYR A 633 20.24 11.66 28.58
CA TYR A 633 19.30 10.55 28.47
C TYR A 633 18.43 10.44 29.73
N VAL A 634 17.12 10.38 29.51
CA VAL A 634 16.14 10.17 30.59
C VAL A 634 15.52 8.77 30.40
N PRO A 635 15.68 7.85 31.37
CA PRO A 635 15.07 6.53 31.31
C PRO A 635 13.54 6.58 31.17
N MET A 636 12.95 5.53 30.58
CA MET A 636 11.52 5.42 30.44
C MET A 636 10.80 5.33 31.78
N GLY A 637 9.75 6.14 31.95
CA GLY A 637 8.99 6.19 33.21
C GLY A 637 9.60 7.20 34.21
N PHE A 638 9.10 8.44 34.22
CA PHE A 638 9.57 9.46 35.15
C PHE A 638 8.43 10.34 35.68
N ALA A 639 8.62 10.85 36.89
CA ALA A 639 7.55 11.52 37.62
C ALA A 639 7.42 13.01 37.29
N TYR A 640 6.22 13.53 37.46
CA TYR A 640 5.88 14.95 37.37
C TYR A 640 5.11 15.41 38.59
N ASN A 641 5.52 16.56 39.12
CA ASN A 641 4.84 17.29 40.17
C ASN A 641 4.30 18.65 39.72
N THR A 642 4.40 18.95 38.43
CA THR A 642 3.91 20.20 37.83
C THR A 642 3.09 19.93 36.58
N TYR A 643 2.07 20.77 36.38
CA TYR A 643 1.24 20.76 35.15
C TYR A 643 1.09 22.16 34.57
N ILE A 644 0.74 22.23 33.29
CA ILE A 644 0.24 23.42 32.60
C ILE A 644 -1.08 23.04 31.94
N THR A 645 -2.09 23.93 32.00
CA THR A 645 -3.34 23.65 31.27
C THR A 645 -3.12 23.70 29.78
N LYS A 646 -3.85 22.88 29.04
CA LYS A 646 -3.80 22.88 27.56
C LYS A 646 -3.99 24.29 27.00
N LYS A 647 -4.94 25.07 27.54
CA LYS A 647 -5.20 26.44 27.14
C LYS A 647 -3.95 27.32 27.27
N ALA A 648 -3.25 27.27 28.41
CA ALA A 648 -2.03 28.04 28.63
C ALA A 648 -0.86 27.55 27.78
N ALA A 649 -0.82 26.27 27.43
CA ALA A 649 0.15 25.70 26.50
C ALA A 649 -0.15 26.10 25.04
N ASP A 650 -1.41 26.20 24.65
CA ASP A 650 -1.83 26.60 23.30
C ASP A 650 -1.45 28.05 22.97
N ASP A 651 -1.35 28.92 24.00
CA ASP A 651 -0.85 30.29 23.85
C ASP A 651 0.66 30.35 23.53
N LYS A 652 1.38 29.25 23.65
CA LYS A 652 2.81 29.16 23.34
C LYS A 652 3.06 28.71 21.88
N GLY A 653 4.19 29.14 21.33
CA GLY A 653 4.65 28.65 20.03
C GLY A 653 4.92 27.14 20.04
N LYS A 654 4.72 26.47 18.92
CA LYS A 654 4.80 25.00 18.79
C LYS A 654 6.11 24.43 19.35
N LEU A 655 7.27 25.04 19.03
CA LEU A 655 8.57 24.62 19.54
C LEU A 655 8.72 24.90 21.08
N GLN A 656 7.97 25.87 21.62
CA GLN A 656 7.98 26.17 23.05
C GLN A 656 7.17 25.15 23.84
N ARG A 657 6.14 24.54 23.24
CA ARG A 657 5.31 23.51 23.90
C ARG A 657 6.13 22.30 24.28
N GLU A 658 7.01 21.82 23.40
CA GLU A 658 7.87 20.66 23.70
C GLU A 658 8.88 20.96 24.82
N LYS A 659 9.38 22.21 24.92
CA LYS A 659 10.29 22.63 25.97
C LYS A 659 9.59 22.63 27.33
N VAL A 660 8.35 23.09 27.38
CA VAL A 660 7.54 23.08 28.61
C VAL A 660 7.24 21.65 29.08
N MET A 661 7.03 20.72 28.14
CA MET A 661 6.74 19.31 28.46
C MET A 661 7.83 18.63 29.27
N MET A 662 9.08 19.02 29.13
CA MET A 662 10.16 18.50 29.99
C MET A 662 9.99 18.90 31.47
N LYS A 663 9.37 20.04 31.76
CA LYS A 663 9.12 20.49 33.14
C LYS A 663 7.75 20.09 33.66
N SER A 664 6.70 20.24 32.82
CA SER A 664 5.31 20.16 33.25
C SER A 664 4.49 19.32 32.28
N LEU A 665 3.56 18.52 32.81
CA LEU A 665 2.57 17.82 31.96
C LEU A 665 1.55 18.83 31.42
N ILE A 666 1.20 18.68 30.14
CA ILE A 666 0.07 19.38 29.54
C ILE A 666 -1.19 18.58 29.85
N LEU A 667 -2.11 19.16 30.58
CA LEU A 667 -3.35 18.53 31.04
C LEU A 667 -4.57 19.31 30.55
N THR A 668 -5.70 18.64 30.42
CA THR A 668 -7.00 19.28 30.27
C THR A 668 -7.42 19.93 31.60
N ASP A 669 -8.38 20.87 31.56
CA ASP A 669 -8.86 21.55 32.79
C ASP A 669 -9.46 20.52 33.80
N GLU A 670 -10.12 19.45 33.28
CA GLU A 670 -10.68 18.37 34.11
C GLU A 670 -9.56 17.55 34.79
N GLN A 671 -8.48 17.25 34.08
CA GLN A 671 -7.33 16.54 34.62
C GLN A 671 -6.58 17.43 35.62
N ALA A 672 -6.44 18.73 35.33
CA ALA A 672 -5.81 19.69 36.24
C ALA A 672 -6.57 19.77 37.57
N GLU A 673 -7.91 19.79 37.53
CA GLU A 673 -8.75 19.75 38.74
C GLU A 673 -8.61 18.42 39.49
N LYS A 674 -8.66 17.29 38.77
CA LYS A 674 -8.55 15.92 39.30
C LYS A 674 -7.25 15.68 40.08
N TYR A 675 -6.13 16.27 39.65
CA TYR A 675 -4.80 16.07 40.19
C TYR A 675 -4.25 17.29 40.92
N SER A 676 -5.10 18.26 41.26
CA SER A 676 -4.74 19.49 41.99
C SER A 676 -4.16 19.22 43.41
N ASP A 677 -4.42 18.05 43.97
CA ASP A 677 -3.93 17.59 45.25
C ASP A 677 -2.43 17.18 45.23
N ILE A 678 -1.92 16.78 44.06
CA ILE A 678 -0.55 16.26 43.91
C ILE A 678 0.32 17.07 42.92
N LEU A 679 -0.28 17.89 42.06
CA LEU A 679 0.42 18.68 41.04
C LEU A 679 0.30 20.18 41.32
N ARG A 680 1.41 20.90 41.13
CA ARG A 680 1.47 22.35 41.14
C ARG A 680 1.35 22.91 39.73
N GLU A 681 0.65 24.03 39.58
CA GLU A 681 0.59 24.72 38.30
C GLU A 681 1.95 25.32 37.91
N TYR A 682 2.25 25.31 36.62
CA TYR A 682 3.45 25.87 35.99
C TYR A 682 3.45 27.41 36.21
N ASP A 683 4.54 27.93 36.78
CA ASP A 683 4.79 29.34 36.95
C ASP A 683 5.88 29.81 35.97
N PRO A 684 5.60 30.68 35.01
CA PRO A 684 6.58 31.14 34.02
C PRO A 684 7.78 31.88 34.62
N GLU A 685 7.60 32.53 35.79
CA GLU A 685 8.70 33.25 36.46
C GLU A 685 9.64 32.31 37.18
N ARG A 686 9.11 31.23 37.74
CA ARG A 686 9.88 30.24 38.52
C ARG A 686 10.37 29.09 37.62
N ASP A 687 9.56 28.62 36.71
CA ASP A 687 9.77 27.39 35.92
C ASP A 687 10.22 27.73 34.48
N THR A 688 11.24 28.61 34.36
CA THR A 688 11.76 28.99 33.01
C THR A 688 12.20 27.76 32.22
N SER A 689 11.60 27.51 31.07
CA SER A 689 11.79 26.27 30.30
C SER A 689 12.31 26.47 28.86
N MET A 690 12.75 27.69 28.52
CA MET A 690 13.02 28.05 27.12
C MET A 690 14.49 27.92 26.71
N SER A 691 15.42 27.85 27.68
CA SER A 691 16.87 27.79 27.41
C SER A 691 17.39 26.35 27.34
N LYS A 692 18.57 26.17 26.72
CA LYS A 692 19.29 24.89 26.74
C LYS A 692 19.71 24.50 28.15
N GLU A 693 20.05 25.49 29.02
CA GLU A 693 20.38 25.26 30.42
C GLU A 693 19.21 24.74 31.24
N SER A 694 18.01 25.31 31.01
CA SER A 694 16.78 24.78 31.64
C SER A 694 16.52 23.35 31.20
N TYR A 695 16.71 23.03 29.93
CA TYR A 695 16.57 21.67 29.41
C TYR A 695 17.53 20.68 30.09
N ARG A 696 18.82 21.06 30.22
CA ARG A 696 19.83 20.26 30.96
C ARG A 696 19.42 20.00 32.41
N MET A 697 18.93 21.03 33.07
CA MET A 697 18.46 20.92 34.44
C MET A 697 17.28 19.96 34.56
N PHE A 698 16.28 20.09 33.69
CA PHE A 698 15.08 19.25 33.70
C PHE A 698 15.37 17.80 33.32
N CYS A 699 16.25 17.53 32.38
CA CYS A 699 16.67 16.15 32.07
C CYS A 699 17.31 15.50 33.31
N ARG A 700 18.20 16.22 34.05
CA ARG A 700 18.80 15.71 35.27
C ARG A 700 17.77 15.49 36.38
N GLU A 701 16.83 16.43 36.57
CA GLU A 701 15.71 16.26 37.50
C GLU A 701 14.87 15.02 37.15
N LYS A 702 14.51 14.83 35.87
CA LYS A 702 13.72 13.68 35.43
C LYS A 702 14.48 12.37 35.54
N THR A 703 15.78 12.34 35.27
CA THR A 703 16.62 11.16 35.50
C THR A 703 16.66 10.77 36.97
N ALA A 704 16.71 11.76 37.89
CA ALA A 704 16.71 11.50 39.33
C ALA A 704 15.38 10.93 39.85
N CYS A 705 14.24 11.23 39.19
CA CYS A 705 12.91 10.69 39.51
C CYS A 705 12.37 9.74 38.43
N SER A 706 13.26 9.01 37.77
CA SER A 706 12.90 8.00 36.79
C SER A 706 12.78 6.60 37.40
N ALA A 707 12.17 5.71 36.67
CA ALA A 707 12.02 4.31 37.03
C ALA A 707 13.39 3.62 37.18
N LYS A 708 13.48 2.75 38.16
CA LYS A 708 14.65 1.88 38.44
C LYS A 708 14.73 0.71 37.50
N SER A 709 13.58 0.21 37.10
CA SER A 709 13.43 -0.87 36.14
C SER A 709 12.27 -0.60 35.17
N PHE A 710 12.44 -1.05 33.92
CA PHE A 710 11.42 -1.02 32.89
C PHE A 710 11.54 -2.27 32.05
N THR A 711 10.56 -3.17 32.17
CA THR A 711 10.48 -4.40 31.36
C THR A 711 9.32 -4.32 30.41
N PHE A 712 9.50 -4.74 29.16
CA PHE A 712 8.49 -4.55 28.11
C PHE A 712 8.27 -5.81 27.25
N GLY A 713 7.07 -5.89 26.68
CA GLY A 713 6.67 -6.97 25.77
C GLY A 713 5.44 -6.59 24.96
N SER A 714 4.97 -7.47 24.12
CA SER A 714 3.83 -7.21 23.22
C SER A 714 2.47 -7.07 23.94
N HIS A 715 2.38 -7.54 25.17
CA HIS A 715 1.15 -7.49 25.97
C HIS A 715 1.14 -6.38 27.02
N GLY A 716 2.24 -5.62 27.12
CA GLY A 716 2.36 -4.54 28.09
C GLY A 716 3.79 -4.31 28.57
N PHE A 717 3.90 -3.62 29.71
CA PHE A 717 5.17 -3.34 30.34
C PHE A 717 5.01 -3.23 31.86
N THR A 718 6.09 -3.40 32.57
CA THR A 718 6.18 -3.22 34.04
C THR A 718 7.30 -2.24 34.35
N SER A 719 7.08 -1.36 35.32
CA SER A 719 8.05 -0.36 35.76
C SER A 719 8.06 -0.25 37.29
N GLU A 720 9.24 -0.09 37.88
CA GLU A 720 9.39 0.14 39.31
C GLU A 720 9.99 1.53 39.57
N ILE A 721 9.34 2.32 40.41
CA ILE A 721 9.75 3.68 40.71
C ILE A 721 9.57 3.98 42.20
N ASP A 722 10.53 4.69 42.79
CA ASP A 722 10.41 5.23 44.16
C ASP A 722 10.10 6.73 44.12
N LEU A 723 9.09 7.14 44.87
CA LEU A 723 8.63 8.54 44.91
C LEU A 723 8.68 9.10 46.33
N ASP A 724 9.11 10.34 46.44
CA ASP A 724 9.15 11.06 47.74
C ASP A 724 7.77 11.62 48.14
N SER A 725 6.90 11.82 47.17
CA SER A 725 5.52 12.31 47.32
C SER A 725 4.63 11.64 46.27
N PRO A 726 3.29 11.70 46.41
CA PRO A 726 2.40 11.27 45.32
C PRO A 726 2.58 12.15 44.07
N GLU A 727 2.74 11.50 42.88
CA GLU A 727 3.00 12.20 41.62
C GLU A 727 2.33 11.48 40.44
N LEU A 728 2.33 12.10 39.24
CA LEU A 728 2.00 11.44 38.02
C LEU A 728 3.27 10.89 37.36
N VAL A 729 3.31 9.58 37.14
CA VAL A 729 4.41 8.91 36.43
C VAL A 729 4.07 8.87 34.95
N PHE A 730 4.90 9.53 34.16
CA PHE A 730 4.77 9.66 32.69
C PHE A 730 5.53 8.56 31.96
N PHE A 731 4.93 8.06 30.90
CA PHE A 731 5.56 7.14 29.96
C PHE A 731 5.41 7.69 28.55
N SER A 732 6.52 7.86 27.82
CA SER A 732 6.49 8.28 26.41
C SER A 732 6.05 7.14 25.49
N VAL A 733 4.98 6.45 25.89
CA VAL A 733 4.28 5.40 25.15
C VAL A 733 2.96 6.00 24.62
N PRO A 734 2.69 5.93 23.32
CA PRO A 734 1.49 6.51 22.74
C PRO A 734 0.21 5.98 23.40
N TYR A 735 -0.68 6.88 23.76
CA TYR A 735 -1.96 6.53 24.35
C TYR A 735 -2.85 5.75 23.36
N SER A 736 -3.47 4.70 23.85
CA SER A 736 -4.53 3.95 23.18
C SER A 736 -5.57 3.50 24.20
N SER A 737 -6.84 3.45 23.82
CA SER A 737 -7.90 2.91 24.67
C SER A 737 -7.75 1.42 25.01
N GLY A 738 -6.78 0.76 24.40
CA GLY A 738 -6.41 -0.64 24.70
C GLY A 738 -5.53 -0.82 25.93
N TRP A 739 -4.99 0.28 26.50
CA TRP A 739 -4.16 0.25 27.68
C TRP A 739 -5.00 0.22 28.96
N THR A 740 -4.59 -0.61 29.92
CA THR A 740 -5.06 -0.62 31.31
C THR A 740 -3.84 -0.64 32.23
N ALA A 741 -3.95 -0.06 33.42
CA ALA A 741 -2.84 0.01 34.37
C ALA A 741 -3.24 -0.42 35.78
N GLU A 742 -2.28 -0.96 36.50
CA GLU A 742 -2.33 -1.27 37.95
C GLU A 742 -1.11 -0.66 38.62
N VAL A 743 -1.28 -0.01 39.76
CA VAL A 743 -0.21 0.45 40.64
C VAL A 743 -0.31 -0.32 41.93
N ASN A 744 0.75 -1.03 42.33
CA ASN A 744 0.79 -1.89 43.48
C ASN A 744 -0.38 -2.90 43.56
N GLY A 745 -0.75 -3.44 42.39
CA GLY A 745 -1.87 -4.39 42.25
C GLY A 745 -3.28 -3.79 42.27
N SER A 746 -3.41 -2.47 42.40
CA SER A 746 -4.69 -1.76 42.38
C SER A 746 -4.91 -1.11 41.01
N PRO A 747 -6.07 -1.29 40.34
CA PRO A 747 -6.40 -0.65 39.07
C PRO A 747 -6.38 0.87 39.20
N VAL A 748 -5.78 1.56 38.23
CA VAL A 748 -5.71 3.03 38.15
C VAL A 748 -6.11 3.49 36.74
N ASP A 749 -6.55 4.74 36.64
CA ASP A 749 -6.86 5.39 35.36
C ASP A 749 -5.57 5.66 34.58
N VAL A 750 -5.59 5.38 33.28
CA VAL A 750 -4.54 5.76 32.35
C VAL A 750 -4.91 7.09 31.73
N GLU A 751 -4.20 8.14 32.11
CA GLU A 751 -4.43 9.51 31.59
C GLU A 751 -3.72 9.71 30.25
N LYS A 752 -4.42 10.30 29.26
CA LYS A 752 -3.79 10.84 28.06
C LYS A 752 -3.26 12.23 28.37
N VAL A 753 -1.94 12.36 28.40
CA VAL A 753 -1.25 13.62 28.70
C VAL A 753 -0.37 14.07 27.52
N ASN A 754 0.06 15.33 27.52
CA ASN A 754 0.92 15.88 26.47
C ASN A 754 0.36 15.63 25.06
N GLU A 755 -0.95 15.62 24.88
CA GLU A 755 -1.67 15.37 23.62
C GLU A 755 -1.46 13.97 23.00
N GLY A 756 -0.59 13.11 23.56
CA GLY A 756 -0.30 11.84 22.90
C GLY A 756 0.16 10.68 23.76
N PHE A 757 0.56 10.90 24.98
CA PHE A 757 1.23 9.90 25.83
C PHE A 757 0.43 9.54 27.07
N MET A 758 1.00 8.70 27.93
CA MET A 758 0.31 8.15 29.10
C MET A 758 0.95 8.60 30.41
N ALA A 759 0.10 8.79 31.41
CA ALA A 759 0.54 8.92 32.78
C ALA A 759 -0.42 8.18 33.71
N VAL A 760 0.09 7.79 34.90
CA VAL A 760 -0.68 7.20 36.00
C VAL A 760 -0.30 7.83 37.31
N ARG A 761 -1.26 7.91 38.23
CA ARG A 761 -0.98 8.34 39.61
C ARG A 761 -0.27 7.22 40.36
N ALA A 762 0.83 7.58 41.06
CA ALA A 762 1.53 6.71 41.97
C ALA A 762 1.73 7.42 43.34
N GLU A 763 1.75 6.63 44.39
CA GLU A 763 1.81 7.14 45.77
C GLU A 763 3.25 7.24 46.24
N LYS A 764 3.46 7.90 47.37
CA LYS A 764 4.78 7.98 48.05
C LYS A 764 5.31 6.59 48.39
N GLY A 765 6.61 6.36 48.14
CA GLY A 765 7.32 5.12 48.41
C GLY A 765 7.60 4.32 47.17
N SER A 766 7.83 3.02 47.34
CA SER A 766 8.11 2.13 46.20
C SER A 766 6.82 1.74 45.51
N ASN A 767 6.78 1.91 44.16
CA ASN A 767 5.64 1.60 43.34
C ASN A 767 6.03 0.64 42.23
N THR A 768 5.22 -0.43 42.08
CA THR A 768 5.25 -1.32 40.91
C THR A 768 4.06 -0.98 40.02
N ILE A 769 4.35 -0.49 38.82
CA ILE A 769 3.37 -0.04 37.81
C ILE A 769 3.33 -1.07 36.73
N VAL A 770 2.13 -1.65 36.45
CA VAL A 770 1.93 -2.68 35.45
C VAL A 770 0.93 -2.19 34.41
N PHE A 771 1.34 -2.07 33.17
CA PHE A 771 0.45 -1.80 32.05
C PHE A 771 0.17 -3.07 31.25
N ARG A 772 -1.10 -3.25 30.84
CA ARG A 772 -1.50 -4.34 29.95
C ARG A 772 -2.19 -3.77 28.71
N TYR A 773 -1.81 -4.31 27.55
CA TYR A 773 -2.34 -3.89 26.27
C TYR A 773 -3.22 -4.95 25.61
N ARG A 774 -4.32 -4.49 25.05
CA ARG A 774 -5.19 -5.29 24.17
C ARG A 774 -5.62 -4.41 22.99
N THR A 775 -5.48 -4.92 21.76
CA THR A 775 -5.94 -4.23 20.56
C THR A 775 -7.42 -3.85 20.70
N PRO A 776 -7.77 -2.55 20.64
CA PRO A 776 -9.16 -2.09 20.76
C PRO A 776 -10.05 -2.72 19.69
N TYR A 777 -11.28 -3.09 20.09
CA TYR A 777 -12.33 -3.67 19.22
C TYR A 777 -11.97 -5.02 18.56
N LEU A 778 -10.80 -5.62 18.84
CA LEU A 778 -10.43 -6.92 18.29
C LEU A 778 -11.36 -8.03 18.78
N ARG A 779 -11.70 -8.02 20.08
CA ARG A 779 -12.61 -9.01 20.68
C ARG A 779 -13.99 -8.96 20.02
N GLU A 780 -14.56 -7.79 19.88
CA GLU A 780 -15.86 -7.56 19.22
C GLU A 780 -15.80 -7.99 17.76
N GLY A 781 -14.71 -7.62 17.06
CA GLY A 781 -14.47 -8.03 15.68
C GLY A 781 -14.41 -9.55 15.51
N VAL A 782 -13.70 -10.26 16.41
CA VAL A 782 -13.62 -11.72 16.41
C VAL A 782 -15.00 -12.35 16.66
N ILE A 783 -15.76 -11.84 17.62
CA ILE A 783 -17.12 -12.34 17.91
C ILE A 783 -18.03 -12.20 16.68
N ILE A 784 -18.01 -11.01 16.04
CA ILE A 784 -18.80 -10.75 14.82
C ILE A 784 -18.37 -11.71 13.70
N SER A 785 -17.06 -11.90 13.51
CA SER A 785 -16.51 -12.80 12.48
C SER A 785 -16.94 -14.26 12.71
N CYS A 786 -16.88 -14.74 13.95
CA CYS A 786 -17.30 -16.11 14.31
C CYS A 786 -18.80 -16.32 14.09
N ILE A 787 -19.64 -15.37 14.54
CA ILE A 787 -21.08 -15.43 14.33
C ILE A 787 -21.40 -15.43 12.83
N SER A 788 -20.79 -14.54 12.06
CA SER A 788 -21.02 -14.43 10.61
C SER A 788 -20.58 -15.69 9.86
N THR A 789 -19.47 -16.30 10.28
CA THR A 789 -18.98 -17.57 9.73
C THR A 789 -19.98 -18.71 10.03
N ALA A 790 -20.52 -18.77 11.24
CA ALA A 790 -21.54 -19.75 11.60
C ALA A 790 -22.84 -19.53 10.79
N VAL A 791 -23.29 -18.29 10.64
CA VAL A 791 -24.46 -17.94 9.81
C VAL A 791 -24.25 -18.37 8.37
N LEU A 792 -23.05 -18.11 7.79
CA LEU A 792 -22.72 -18.55 6.45
C LEU A 792 -22.74 -20.08 6.32
N ALA A 793 -22.19 -20.79 7.29
CA ALA A 793 -22.20 -22.26 7.29
C ALA A 793 -23.62 -22.81 7.27
N VAL A 794 -24.51 -22.29 8.14
CA VAL A 794 -25.94 -22.66 8.18
C VAL A 794 -26.61 -22.33 6.84
N TYR A 795 -26.37 -21.14 6.29
CA TYR A 795 -26.89 -20.71 4.99
C TYR A 795 -26.50 -21.69 3.89
N VAL A 796 -25.22 -22.05 3.79
CA VAL A 796 -24.71 -23.00 2.79
C VAL A 796 -25.35 -24.39 2.97
N LEU A 797 -25.49 -24.88 4.21
CA LEU A 797 -26.11 -26.18 4.50
C LEU A 797 -27.59 -26.24 4.08
N ILE A 798 -28.34 -25.17 4.34
CA ILE A 798 -29.76 -25.06 3.91
C ILE A 798 -29.87 -25.15 2.38
N PHE A 799 -28.99 -24.45 1.66
CA PHE A 799 -29.01 -24.44 0.19
C PHE A 799 -28.44 -25.71 -0.43
N ARG A 800 -27.50 -26.42 0.23
CA ARG A 800 -27.00 -27.73 -0.22
C ARG A 800 -28.10 -28.78 -0.25
N ARG A 801 -28.98 -28.82 0.78
CA ARG A 801 -30.08 -29.79 0.89
C ARG A 801 -31.10 -29.64 -0.24
N LYS A 802 -31.24 -28.46 -0.84
CA LYS A 802 -32.19 -28.17 -1.94
C LYS A 802 -31.66 -28.49 -3.33
N ARG A 803 -30.42 -28.96 -3.48
CA ARG A 803 -29.76 -29.21 -4.78
C ARG A 803 -30.04 -30.62 -5.26
N SER A 804 -30.81 -30.76 -6.35
CA SER A 804 -31.03 -32.03 -7.04
C SER A 804 -29.79 -32.48 -7.79
N LYS A 805 -29.51 -33.78 -7.87
CA LYS A 805 -28.40 -34.39 -8.63
C LYS A 805 -28.39 -34.03 -10.10
N ARG A 806 -29.44 -33.46 -10.64
CA ARG A 806 -29.61 -33.07 -12.05
C ARG A 806 -28.79 -31.86 -12.45
N ASP A 807 -28.38 -30.98 -11.51
CA ASP A 807 -27.67 -29.72 -11.81
C ASP A 807 -26.15 -29.89 -11.99
N TYR A 808 -25.61 -31.09 -11.81
CA TYR A 808 -24.15 -31.29 -11.88
C TYR A 808 -23.59 -31.56 -13.29
N ALA A 809 -24.42 -31.92 -14.27
CA ALA A 809 -23.96 -32.37 -15.58
C ALA A 809 -23.81 -31.25 -16.62
N ASP A 810 -24.45 -30.08 -16.45
CA ASP A 810 -24.70 -29.14 -17.53
C ASP A 810 -23.93 -27.78 -17.44
N HIS A 811 -23.06 -27.57 -16.45
CA HIS A 811 -22.55 -26.24 -16.12
C HIS A 811 -21.10 -25.94 -16.56
N ARG A 812 -20.64 -26.54 -17.64
CA ARG A 812 -19.48 -26.05 -18.40
C ARG A 812 -19.90 -25.23 -19.64
N HIS A 813 -20.96 -24.43 -19.52
CA HIS A 813 -21.34 -23.56 -20.63
C HIS A 813 -20.47 -22.31 -20.61
N PHE A 814 -19.74 -22.14 -21.69
CA PHE A 814 -19.20 -20.83 -22.08
C PHE A 814 -20.37 -19.87 -22.22
N TYR A 815 -20.24 -18.66 -21.73
CA TYR A 815 -21.16 -17.59 -22.03
C TYR A 815 -21.03 -17.25 -23.52
N ASP A 816 -21.84 -17.91 -24.35
CA ASP A 816 -21.75 -17.84 -25.80
C ASP A 816 -22.52 -16.64 -26.35
N TYR A 817 -21.82 -15.53 -26.54
CA TYR A 817 -22.38 -14.34 -27.17
C TYR A 817 -22.61 -14.49 -28.69
N SER A 818 -21.88 -15.40 -29.36
CA SER A 818 -22.03 -15.59 -30.83
C SER A 818 -23.32 -16.33 -31.17
N SER A 819 -23.83 -17.16 -30.25
CA SER A 819 -25.09 -17.85 -30.47
C SER A 819 -26.31 -16.93 -30.34
N CYS A 820 -26.24 -15.84 -29.56
CA CYS A 820 -27.34 -14.88 -29.44
C CYS A 820 -27.56 -14.06 -30.72
N GLU A 821 -26.50 -13.67 -31.43
CA GLU A 821 -26.63 -12.95 -32.71
C GLU A 821 -27.03 -13.92 -33.86
N LYS A 822 -26.48 -15.13 -33.86
CA LYS A 822 -26.88 -16.16 -34.84
C LYS A 822 -28.30 -16.68 -34.64
N ILE A 823 -28.75 -16.80 -33.38
CA ILE A 823 -30.15 -17.16 -33.07
C ILE A 823 -31.08 -16.00 -33.43
N LYS A 824 -30.68 -14.74 -33.22
CA LYS A 824 -31.44 -13.58 -33.63
C LYS A 824 -31.52 -13.46 -35.17
N ALA A 825 -30.39 -13.64 -35.85
CA ALA A 825 -30.36 -13.69 -37.32
C ALA A 825 -31.14 -14.89 -37.86
N ALA A 826 -31.07 -16.06 -37.23
CA ALA A 826 -31.88 -17.21 -37.57
C ALA A 826 -33.37 -17.01 -37.30
N GLN A 827 -33.74 -16.32 -36.23
CA GLN A 827 -35.12 -15.97 -35.89
C GLN A 827 -35.67 -14.90 -36.83
N GLU A 828 -34.88 -13.86 -37.13
CA GLU A 828 -35.21 -12.83 -38.12
C GLU A 828 -35.35 -13.46 -39.51
N TYR A 829 -34.51 -14.45 -39.87
CA TYR A 829 -34.63 -15.22 -41.12
C TYR A 829 -35.86 -16.12 -41.14
N CYS A 830 -36.19 -16.81 -40.04
CA CYS A 830 -37.43 -17.59 -39.91
C CYS A 830 -38.67 -16.68 -39.97
N ASP A 831 -38.66 -15.56 -39.26
CA ASP A 831 -39.78 -14.59 -39.29
C ASP A 831 -39.95 -13.95 -40.68
N SER A 832 -38.86 -13.76 -41.42
CA SER A 832 -38.92 -13.30 -42.81
C SER A 832 -39.49 -14.37 -43.79
N LEU A 833 -39.25 -15.64 -43.52
CA LEU A 833 -39.78 -16.76 -44.27
C LEU A 833 -41.28 -17.03 -44.02
N PHE A 834 -41.74 -16.73 -42.77
CA PHE A 834 -43.16 -16.87 -42.42
C PHE A 834 -44.01 -15.67 -42.83
N ASN A 835 -43.42 -14.45 -42.94
CA ASN A 835 -44.14 -13.25 -43.41
C ASN A 835 -44.20 -13.10 -44.95
N THR A 836 -43.57 -13.98 -45.71
CA THR A 836 -43.68 -14.05 -47.17
C THR A 836 -44.73 -15.05 -47.65
N LYS A 837 -45.53 -15.64 -46.71
CA LYS A 837 -46.66 -16.54 -47.06
C LYS A 837 -47.98 -16.12 -46.39
N ALA A 838 -48.21 -14.82 -46.24
CA ALA A 838 -49.51 -14.26 -45.88
C ALA A 838 -49.97 -13.30 -46.97
#